data_381956eb9e9693b89c2a8938886054b9
#
_entry.id   381956eb9e9693b89c2a8938886054b9
#
_cell.length_a   1.000
_cell.length_b   1.000
_cell.length_c   1.000
_cell.angle_alpha   90.00
_cell.angle_beta   90.00
_cell.angle_gamma   90.00
#
_symmetry.space_group_name_H-M   'P 1'
#
loop_
_entity.id
_entity.type
_entity.pdbx_description
1 polymer ?
#
loop_
_entity_poly.entity_id
_entity_poly.type
_entity_poly.pdbx_seq_one_letter_code
_entity_poly.pdbx_strand_id
1 'polypeptide(L)'
;MLKKEYLKNPYLVLFAMIILAYVFSVLCRFYWIWWASEFNEYFFNNQLMIISNDGYAFAEGARDMIAGFHQPNDLSYYGSSLSTLTYWLYKITPFSFESIILYMSTFLSSLVVIPIILLANEYKRPLMGFVAALLASVANSYYNRTMSGYYDTDMLVIVLPMFILFFMVRMILKKDFFSLIALPLFIGIYLWWYPSSYTLNVALIGLFLIYTLIFHRKEKIFYIAVILSSLTLSNIAWFYQSAIIVILFALFALEQKRLNFMIIGILGSATLIFLILSGGVDPILYQLKFYIFRSDESANLTQGFMYFNVNQTIQEVENVDFSEFMRRISGSEIVFLFSLFGFVWLLRKHKSMIMALPILVLGFLALKGGLRFTIYSVPVMALGFGFLLSEFKAILVKKYSQLTSNICIVFTTVLTLTPVFIHIYNYKAPTVFSQNEASLLNQLKNIANREDYVVTWWDYGYPVRYYSDVKTLVDGGKHLGKDNFFPSFALSKDEQAAANMARLSVEYTEKSFYAPQNDILKTDILQAMMKDYNQSNVDLFLASLSKPDFKIDTPKTRDIYLYMPARMSLIFSTVASFSFINLDTGVLDKPFTFSTAYPLDVKNGEIYLSNGVVLSDDFRSFKIGDNVVSVNSIVEINSIKQGEYKITPIDDKAQFYIFYLKDSAIPYAQFILMDKTMFNSAYVQM
;
A
#
# COMPACT_ATOMS: atom_id res chain seq x y z
N MET A 1 44.00 -6.17 19.08
CA MET A 1 43.53 -6.82 20.32
C MET A 1 42.66 -5.85 21.09
N LEU A 2 41.36 -5.87 20.90
CA LEU A 2 40.42 -5.15 21.77
C LEU A 2 40.50 -5.78 23.16
N LYS A 3 40.85 -4.99 24.17
CA LYS A 3 41.02 -5.48 25.55
C LYS A 3 39.76 -6.23 25.98
N LYS A 4 39.92 -7.43 26.54
CA LYS A 4 38.85 -8.30 27.09
C LYS A 4 37.88 -7.59 28.06
N GLU A 5 38.21 -6.43 28.58
CA GLU A 5 37.39 -5.61 29.48
C GLU A 5 36.19 -4.94 28.81
N TYR A 6 36.32 -4.53 27.54
CA TYR A 6 35.19 -3.89 26.79
C TYR A 6 34.05 -4.89 26.49
N LEU A 7 34.34 -6.17 26.29
CA LEU A 7 33.38 -7.22 26.10
C LEU A 7 32.56 -7.59 27.35
N LYS A 8 32.93 -7.07 28.51
CA LYS A 8 32.19 -7.27 29.77
C LYS A 8 31.10 -6.23 30.02
N ASN A 9 31.10 -5.10 29.29
CA ASN A 9 30.06 -4.07 29.45
C ASN A 9 28.78 -4.49 28.69
N PRO A 10 27.66 -4.80 29.37
CA PRO A 10 26.45 -5.26 28.75
C PRO A 10 25.81 -4.23 27.80
N TYR A 11 26.01 -2.94 28.08
CA TYR A 11 25.49 -1.87 27.22
C TYR A 11 26.25 -1.78 25.88
N LEU A 12 27.59 -1.97 25.92
CA LEU A 12 28.40 -1.98 24.71
C LEU A 12 28.06 -3.19 23.82
N VAL A 13 27.84 -4.36 24.43
CA VAL A 13 27.42 -5.57 23.70
C VAL A 13 26.04 -5.37 23.06
N LEU A 14 25.09 -4.79 23.79
CA LEU A 14 23.75 -4.50 23.28
C LEU A 14 23.81 -3.50 22.11
N PHE A 15 24.58 -2.43 22.26
CA PHE A 15 24.80 -1.45 21.20
C PHE A 15 25.42 -2.08 19.95
N ALA A 16 26.45 -2.91 20.13
CA ALA A 16 27.08 -3.63 19.02
C ALA A 16 26.08 -4.56 18.28
N MET A 17 25.21 -5.29 19.02
CA MET A 17 24.16 -6.12 18.42
C MET A 17 23.17 -5.28 17.59
N ILE A 18 22.76 -4.12 18.10
CA ILE A 18 21.86 -3.21 17.37
C ILE A 18 22.54 -2.73 16.07
N ILE A 19 23.79 -2.25 16.14
CA ILE A 19 24.51 -1.77 14.97
C ILE A 19 24.71 -2.89 13.94
N LEU A 20 25.12 -4.08 14.36
CA LEU A 20 25.30 -5.22 13.46
C LEU A 20 24.00 -5.64 12.77
N ALA A 21 22.88 -5.72 13.51
CA ALA A 21 21.59 -6.05 12.93
C ALA A 21 21.07 -4.93 12.00
N TYR A 22 21.31 -3.66 12.35
CA TYR A 22 20.94 -2.52 11.51
C TYR A 22 21.72 -2.53 10.19
N VAL A 23 23.05 -2.64 10.26
CA VAL A 23 23.91 -2.71 9.07
C VAL A 23 23.54 -3.90 8.20
N PHE A 24 23.29 -5.07 8.80
CA PHE A 24 22.81 -6.25 8.07
C PHE A 24 21.51 -5.94 7.31
N SER A 25 20.54 -5.34 7.97
CA SER A 25 19.25 -4.98 7.38
C SER A 25 19.41 -3.99 6.20
N VAL A 26 20.26 -2.97 6.38
CA VAL A 26 20.56 -1.97 5.34
C VAL A 26 21.25 -2.63 4.15
N LEU A 27 22.26 -3.46 4.36
CA LEU A 27 23.01 -4.13 3.27
C LEU A 27 22.09 -5.05 2.45
N CYS A 28 21.18 -5.79 3.09
CA CYS A 28 20.21 -6.62 2.37
C CYS A 28 19.30 -5.78 1.46
N ARG A 29 18.92 -4.57 1.87
CA ARG A 29 18.08 -3.67 1.07
C ARG A 29 18.83 -3.02 -0.09
N PHE A 30 20.12 -2.74 0.07
CA PHE A 30 20.98 -2.22 -0.99
C PHE A 30 21.16 -3.20 -2.15
N TYR A 31 20.88 -4.50 -1.94
CA TYR A 31 20.94 -5.49 -3.01
C TYR A 31 20.09 -5.10 -4.23
N TRP A 32 18.88 -4.56 -3.98
CA TRP A 32 18.02 -4.10 -5.07
C TRP A 32 18.65 -2.95 -5.86
N ILE A 33 19.27 -1.96 -5.18
CA ILE A 33 19.95 -0.84 -5.85
C ILE A 33 21.06 -1.38 -6.77
N TRP A 34 21.87 -2.28 -6.24
CA TRP A 34 22.98 -2.86 -6.99
C TRP A 34 22.48 -3.59 -8.25
N TRP A 35 21.45 -4.42 -8.11
CA TRP A 35 20.84 -5.11 -9.24
C TRP A 35 20.17 -4.14 -10.23
N ALA A 36 19.32 -3.22 -9.76
CA ALA A 36 18.58 -2.29 -10.61
C ALA A 36 19.49 -1.33 -11.39
N SER A 37 20.68 -1.04 -10.84
CA SER A 37 21.67 -0.17 -11.51
C SER A 37 22.27 -0.76 -12.78
N GLU A 38 22.05 -2.05 -13.06
CA GLU A 38 22.48 -2.69 -14.31
C GLU A 38 21.54 -2.35 -15.50
N PHE A 39 20.35 -1.79 -15.26
CA PHE A 39 19.32 -1.55 -16.25
C PHE A 39 19.14 -0.05 -16.52
N ASN A 40 19.55 0.41 -17.70
CA ASN A 40 19.39 1.82 -18.09
C ASN A 40 17.92 2.26 -18.13
N GLU A 41 17.00 1.35 -18.40
CA GLU A 41 15.55 1.64 -18.45
C GLU A 41 14.94 2.04 -17.10
N TYR A 42 15.66 1.80 -15.98
CA TYR A 42 15.23 2.19 -14.65
C TYR A 42 15.72 3.58 -14.22
N PHE A 43 16.50 4.25 -15.09
CA PHE A 43 17.02 5.58 -14.81
C PHE A 43 16.26 6.66 -15.54
N PHE A 44 16.00 7.75 -14.85
CA PHE A 44 15.53 8.99 -15.44
C PHE A 44 16.41 10.14 -14.90
N ASN A 45 16.90 11.02 -15.79
CA ASN A 45 17.83 12.12 -15.46
C ASN A 45 19.04 11.65 -14.61
N ASN A 46 19.64 10.52 -14.97
CA ASN A 46 20.75 9.87 -14.26
C ASN A 46 20.45 9.46 -12.80
N GLN A 47 19.17 9.39 -12.42
CA GLN A 47 18.73 8.93 -11.10
C GLN A 47 17.89 7.66 -11.26
N LEU A 48 18.11 6.69 -10.39
CA LEU A 48 17.29 5.48 -10.32
C LEU A 48 15.88 5.84 -9.82
N MET A 49 14.86 5.39 -10.53
CA MET A 49 13.46 5.65 -10.19
C MET A 49 12.97 4.75 -9.04
N ILE A 50 11.92 5.18 -8.34
CA ILE A 50 11.30 4.41 -7.27
C ILE A 50 10.37 3.31 -7.80
N ILE A 51 10.09 2.31 -6.92
CA ILE A 51 9.30 1.10 -7.26
C ILE A 51 7.91 1.09 -6.63
N SER A 52 7.56 2.09 -5.81
CA SER A 52 6.22 2.21 -5.22
C SER A 52 5.38 3.23 -5.96
N ASN A 53 4.17 2.84 -6.36
CA ASN A 53 3.24 3.73 -7.05
C ASN A 53 2.79 4.88 -6.14
N ASP A 54 2.34 4.57 -4.93
CA ASP A 54 1.92 5.56 -3.93
C ASP A 54 3.05 6.51 -3.53
N GLY A 55 4.30 6.07 -3.68
CA GLY A 55 5.48 6.90 -3.45
C GLY A 55 5.50 8.17 -4.29
N TYR A 56 4.99 8.14 -5.50
CA TYR A 56 4.92 9.33 -6.35
C TYR A 56 3.94 10.37 -5.82
N ALA A 57 2.83 9.97 -5.16
CA ALA A 57 1.91 10.91 -4.53
C ALA A 57 2.55 11.65 -3.34
N PHE A 58 3.31 10.91 -2.52
CA PHE A 58 4.07 11.51 -1.42
C PHE A 58 5.22 12.39 -1.92
N ALA A 59 5.92 11.96 -2.98
CA ALA A 59 6.99 12.73 -3.60
C ALA A 59 6.45 14.02 -4.23
N GLU A 60 5.30 13.97 -4.92
CA GLU A 60 4.59 15.14 -5.44
C GLU A 60 4.23 16.09 -4.29
N GLY A 61 3.63 15.60 -3.20
CA GLY A 61 3.29 16.40 -2.04
C GLY A 61 4.51 17.07 -1.40
N ALA A 62 5.64 16.37 -1.29
CA ALA A 62 6.88 16.95 -0.78
C ALA A 62 7.47 18.01 -1.73
N ARG A 63 7.41 17.78 -3.05
CA ARG A 63 7.82 18.76 -4.06
C ARG A 63 6.99 20.04 -3.98
N ASP A 64 5.68 19.91 -3.85
CA ASP A 64 4.76 21.05 -3.71
C ASP A 64 5.03 21.83 -2.41
N MET A 65 5.35 21.13 -1.30
CA MET A 65 5.79 21.77 -0.05
C MET A 65 7.11 22.54 -0.22
N ILE A 66 8.05 22.02 -1.00
CA ILE A 66 9.32 22.68 -1.31
C ILE A 66 9.06 23.95 -2.15
N ALA A 67 8.17 23.86 -3.11
CA ALA A 67 7.75 24.99 -3.96
C ALA A 67 6.89 26.02 -3.20
N GLY A 68 6.29 25.65 -2.06
CA GLY A 68 5.36 26.48 -1.30
C GLY A 68 4.04 26.72 -2.03
N PHE A 69 3.60 25.80 -2.87
CA PHE A 69 2.41 25.92 -3.69
C PHE A 69 1.51 24.69 -3.57
N HIS A 70 0.23 24.92 -3.29
CA HIS A 70 -0.81 23.90 -3.25
C HIS A 70 -2.18 24.53 -3.44
N GLN A 71 -3.02 23.93 -4.27
CA GLN A 71 -4.36 24.40 -4.59
C GLN A 71 -5.42 23.39 -4.11
N PRO A 72 -6.69 23.81 -3.95
CA PRO A 72 -7.79 22.92 -3.54
C PRO A 72 -8.05 21.74 -4.51
N ASN A 73 -7.70 21.89 -5.78
CA ASN A 73 -7.83 20.87 -6.82
C ASN A 73 -6.54 20.06 -7.06
N ASP A 74 -5.49 20.29 -6.27
CA ASP A 74 -4.30 19.43 -6.27
C ASP A 74 -4.58 18.18 -5.43
N LEU A 75 -4.41 16.99 -6.04
CA LEU A 75 -4.60 15.70 -5.39
C LEU A 75 -3.30 15.17 -4.74
N SER A 76 -2.24 15.98 -4.70
CA SER A 76 -0.98 15.61 -4.07
C SER A 76 -1.13 15.44 -2.56
N TYR A 77 -0.29 14.60 -1.96
CA TYR A 77 -0.30 14.38 -0.50
C TYR A 77 0.47 15.48 0.25
N TYR A 78 0.13 16.73 -0.08
CA TYR A 78 0.69 17.92 0.59
C TYR A 78 0.41 17.88 2.10
N GLY A 79 1.44 18.08 2.92
CA GLY A 79 1.31 18.09 4.39
C GLY A 79 1.14 16.71 5.02
N SER A 80 1.10 15.61 4.25
CA SER A 80 1.11 14.26 4.82
C SER A 80 2.41 13.97 5.57
N SER A 81 2.41 12.96 6.42
CA SER A 81 3.57 12.64 7.27
C SER A 81 4.84 12.36 6.47
N LEU A 82 4.75 11.51 5.44
CA LEU A 82 5.90 11.16 4.62
C LEU A 82 6.39 12.32 3.76
N SER A 83 5.46 13.08 3.14
CA SER A 83 5.80 14.30 2.39
C SER A 83 6.47 15.35 3.29
N THR A 84 5.94 15.53 4.51
CA THR A 84 6.51 16.46 5.52
C THR A 84 7.89 16.05 5.96
N LEU A 85 8.11 14.75 6.24
CA LEU A 85 9.44 14.25 6.60
C LEU A 85 10.44 14.42 5.45
N THR A 86 10.01 14.14 4.21
CA THR A 86 10.85 14.32 3.01
C THR A 86 11.20 15.79 2.80
N TYR A 87 10.23 16.71 2.94
CA TYR A 87 10.45 18.16 2.89
C TYR A 87 11.52 18.59 3.90
N TRP A 88 11.41 18.17 5.15
CA TRP A 88 12.40 18.54 6.19
C TRP A 88 13.76 17.94 5.91
N LEU A 89 13.84 16.67 5.49
CA LEU A 89 15.12 16.05 5.14
C LEU A 89 15.80 16.78 3.98
N TYR A 90 15.05 17.18 2.95
CA TYR A 90 15.58 17.98 1.84
C TYR A 90 16.11 19.35 2.30
N LYS A 91 15.44 20.00 3.26
CA LYS A 91 15.86 21.31 3.77
C LYS A 91 17.10 21.25 4.68
N ILE A 92 17.29 20.18 5.45
CA ILE A 92 18.35 20.11 6.47
C ILE A 92 19.55 19.23 6.07
N THR A 93 19.44 18.46 4.96
CA THR A 93 20.53 17.60 4.50
C THR A 93 21.06 18.05 3.13
N PRO A 94 22.28 17.70 2.76
CA PRO A 94 22.85 18.02 1.44
C PRO A 94 22.40 17.04 0.33
N PHE A 95 21.49 16.10 0.60
CA PHE A 95 21.08 15.08 -0.36
C PHE A 95 20.10 15.65 -1.38
N SER A 96 20.16 15.15 -2.64
CA SER A 96 19.15 15.45 -3.65
C SER A 96 17.80 14.87 -3.26
N PHE A 97 16.73 15.47 -3.78
CA PHE A 97 15.38 15.01 -3.55
C PHE A 97 15.19 13.54 -3.96
N GLU A 98 15.69 13.18 -5.13
CA GLU A 98 15.62 11.82 -5.69
C GLU A 98 16.39 10.82 -4.81
N SER A 99 17.55 11.21 -4.27
CA SER A 99 18.29 10.36 -3.33
C SER A 99 17.51 10.14 -2.04
N ILE A 100 16.85 11.16 -1.51
CA ILE A 100 16.04 11.02 -0.29
C ILE A 100 14.90 10.03 -0.53
N ILE A 101 14.10 10.18 -1.58
CA ILE A 101 12.97 9.28 -1.85
C ILE A 101 13.43 7.85 -2.18
N LEU A 102 14.58 7.69 -2.80
CA LEU A 102 15.14 6.37 -3.15
C LEU A 102 15.62 5.59 -1.91
N TYR A 103 16.32 6.26 -0.99
CA TYR A 103 17.02 5.58 0.10
C TYR A 103 16.30 5.65 1.46
N MET A 104 15.31 6.52 1.64
CA MET A 104 14.65 6.74 2.94
C MET A 104 14.11 5.44 3.53
N SER A 105 13.44 4.62 2.73
CA SER A 105 12.88 3.34 3.18
C SER A 105 13.95 2.40 3.73
N THR A 106 15.10 2.32 3.06
CA THR A 106 16.23 1.49 3.48
C THR A 106 16.66 1.78 4.92
N PHE A 107 16.82 3.06 5.25
CA PHE A 107 17.34 3.46 6.56
C PHE A 107 16.25 3.44 7.64
N LEU A 108 15.06 3.94 7.35
CA LEU A 108 13.99 4.03 8.35
C LEU A 108 13.40 2.67 8.70
N SER A 109 13.18 1.80 7.71
CA SER A 109 12.64 0.46 7.98
C SER A 109 13.62 -0.43 8.75
N SER A 110 14.93 -0.23 8.55
CA SER A 110 15.97 -0.96 9.28
C SER A 110 15.99 -0.63 10.78
N LEU A 111 15.38 0.47 11.21
CA LEU A 111 15.21 0.80 12.63
C LEU A 111 14.38 -0.21 13.42
N VAL A 112 13.64 -1.10 12.75
CA VAL A 112 12.84 -2.16 13.39
C VAL A 112 13.67 -3.06 14.30
N VAL A 113 14.96 -3.21 14.02
CA VAL A 113 15.88 -4.03 14.83
C VAL A 113 16.06 -3.48 16.25
N ILE A 114 15.90 -2.15 16.42
CA ILE A 114 16.13 -1.47 17.71
C ILE A 114 15.08 -1.91 18.75
N PRO A 115 13.77 -1.69 18.54
CA PRO A 115 12.77 -2.09 19.53
C PRO A 115 12.73 -3.59 19.77
N ILE A 116 13.04 -4.43 18.77
CA ILE A 116 13.09 -5.89 18.90
C ILE A 116 14.20 -6.31 19.87
N ILE A 117 15.42 -5.78 19.69
CA ILE A 117 16.57 -6.09 20.55
C ILE A 117 16.36 -5.52 21.96
N LEU A 118 15.87 -4.29 22.07
CA LEU A 118 15.58 -3.66 23.36
C LEU A 118 14.50 -4.42 24.14
N LEU A 119 13.44 -4.85 23.46
CA LEU A 119 12.37 -5.64 24.07
C LEU A 119 12.89 -6.96 24.65
N ALA A 120 13.68 -7.68 23.88
CA ALA A 120 14.31 -8.93 24.35
C ALA A 120 15.30 -8.71 25.51
N ASN A 121 16.00 -7.58 25.53
CA ASN A 121 16.90 -7.21 26.61
C ASN A 121 16.17 -6.94 27.93
N GLU A 122 14.91 -6.47 27.92
CA GLU A 122 14.11 -6.35 29.15
C GLU A 122 13.90 -7.71 29.84
N TYR A 123 13.89 -8.79 29.09
CA TYR A 123 13.86 -10.18 29.60
C TYR A 123 15.24 -10.76 29.86
N LYS A 124 16.33 -9.96 29.78
CA LYS A 124 17.73 -10.38 29.91
C LYS A 124 18.13 -11.45 28.89
N ARG A 125 17.57 -11.38 27.66
CA ARG A 125 17.77 -12.36 26.57
C ARG A 125 18.25 -11.67 25.28
N PRO A 126 19.42 -11.01 25.27
CA PRO A 126 19.87 -10.26 24.10
C PRO A 126 20.03 -11.14 22.85
N LEU A 127 20.40 -12.42 22.98
CA LEU A 127 20.47 -13.35 21.85
C LEU A 127 19.10 -13.56 21.18
N MET A 128 18.02 -13.71 21.96
CA MET A 128 16.66 -13.76 21.45
C MET A 128 16.37 -12.56 20.54
N GLY A 129 16.68 -11.35 21.02
CA GLY A 129 16.45 -10.12 20.29
C GLY A 129 17.30 -9.99 19.03
N PHE A 130 18.57 -10.38 19.10
CA PHE A 130 19.48 -10.31 17.97
C PHE A 130 19.04 -11.21 16.81
N VAL A 131 18.74 -12.50 17.10
CA VAL A 131 18.23 -13.45 16.10
C VAL A 131 16.89 -12.99 15.54
N ALA A 132 15.98 -12.54 16.42
CA ALA A 132 14.68 -12.03 15.98
C ALA A 132 14.82 -10.78 15.08
N ALA A 133 15.74 -9.89 15.38
CA ALA A 133 15.99 -8.68 14.58
C ALA A 133 16.55 -9.03 13.19
N LEU A 134 17.47 -9.99 13.11
CA LEU A 134 17.98 -10.46 11.81
C LEU A 134 16.86 -11.04 10.94
N LEU A 135 16.01 -11.91 11.51
CA LEU A 135 14.90 -12.51 10.77
C LEU A 135 13.83 -11.49 10.39
N ALA A 136 13.37 -10.71 11.36
CA ALA A 136 12.27 -9.75 11.14
C ALA A 136 12.63 -8.67 10.12
N SER A 137 13.86 -8.18 10.14
CA SER A 137 14.28 -7.07 9.27
C SER A 137 14.31 -7.44 7.79
N VAL A 138 14.41 -8.73 7.45
CA VAL A 138 14.53 -9.20 6.07
C VAL A 138 13.45 -10.23 5.67
N ALA A 139 12.50 -10.54 6.54
CA ALA A 139 11.38 -11.45 6.22
C ALA A 139 10.65 -11.00 4.96
N ASN A 140 10.22 -11.95 4.11
CA ASN A 140 9.74 -11.71 2.77
C ASN A 140 8.71 -10.57 2.67
N SER A 141 7.65 -10.57 3.48
CA SER A 141 6.62 -9.53 3.43
C SER A 141 7.14 -8.15 3.85
N TYR A 142 8.01 -8.09 4.86
CA TYR A 142 8.57 -6.83 5.32
C TYR A 142 9.62 -6.29 4.35
N TYR A 143 10.47 -7.15 3.79
CA TYR A 143 11.45 -6.78 2.79
C TYR A 143 10.77 -6.19 1.54
N ASN A 144 9.77 -6.90 0.99
CA ASN A 144 9.09 -6.50 -0.24
C ASN A 144 8.46 -5.09 -0.17
N ARG A 145 8.02 -4.68 1.02
CA ARG A 145 7.37 -3.37 1.25
C ARG A 145 8.31 -2.31 1.86
N THR A 146 9.58 -2.62 2.06
CA THR A 146 10.53 -1.71 2.71
C THR A 146 11.93 -1.74 2.09
N MET A 147 12.11 -2.40 0.95
CA MET A 147 13.36 -2.41 0.22
C MET A 147 13.71 -1.02 -0.32
N SER A 148 14.93 -0.83 -0.80
CA SER A 148 15.34 0.42 -1.43
C SER A 148 14.42 0.75 -2.62
N GLY A 149 14.07 2.02 -2.78
CA GLY A 149 13.13 2.45 -3.81
C GLY A 149 11.65 2.25 -3.47
N TYR A 150 11.30 1.47 -2.43
CA TYR A 150 9.92 1.37 -1.96
C TYR A 150 9.61 2.54 -1.01
N TYR A 151 9.38 3.70 -1.61
CA TYR A 151 9.10 4.95 -0.89
C TYR A 151 7.62 5.02 -0.52
N ASP A 152 7.29 4.61 0.71
CA ASP A 152 5.93 4.54 1.23
C ASP A 152 5.94 4.63 2.76
N THR A 153 4.80 4.92 3.36
CA THR A 153 4.59 4.93 4.83
C THR A 153 4.91 3.59 5.49
N ASP A 154 4.90 2.48 4.75
CA ASP A 154 5.23 1.14 5.23
C ASP A 154 6.60 1.06 5.93
N MET A 155 7.53 1.96 5.60
CA MET A 155 8.87 2.00 6.21
C MET A 155 8.84 2.13 7.74
N LEU A 156 7.82 2.75 8.33
CA LEU A 156 7.69 2.88 9.79
C LEU A 156 6.45 2.18 10.38
N VAL A 157 5.57 1.61 9.54
CA VAL A 157 4.32 0.96 9.98
C VAL A 157 4.57 -0.18 10.98
N ILE A 158 5.74 -0.85 10.92
CA ILE A 158 6.12 -1.91 11.87
C ILE A 158 7.08 -1.40 12.95
N VAL A 159 7.93 -0.44 12.62
CA VAL A 159 8.90 0.14 13.57
C VAL A 159 8.19 0.77 14.77
N LEU A 160 7.19 1.60 14.50
CA LEU A 160 6.47 2.37 15.54
C LEU A 160 5.68 1.47 16.51
N PRO A 161 4.83 0.51 16.07
CA PRO A 161 4.13 -0.37 17.00
C PRO A 161 5.09 -1.29 17.79
N MET A 162 6.26 -1.62 17.24
CA MET A 162 7.27 -2.35 17.99
C MET A 162 7.90 -1.51 19.11
N PHE A 163 8.08 -0.19 18.93
CA PHE A 163 8.44 0.72 20.02
C PHE A 163 7.33 0.84 21.05
N ILE A 164 6.06 0.94 20.61
CA ILE A 164 4.91 0.94 21.53
C ILE A 164 4.89 -0.33 22.38
N LEU A 165 5.05 -1.50 21.75
CA LEU A 165 5.14 -2.78 22.44
C LEU A 165 6.32 -2.82 23.44
N PHE A 166 7.49 -2.32 23.03
CA PHE A 166 8.66 -2.23 23.91
C PHE A 166 8.35 -1.38 25.15
N PHE A 167 7.77 -0.20 24.99
CA PHE A 167 7.44 0.66 26.13
C PHE A 167 6.31 0.11 27.00
N MET A 168 5.32 -0.58 26.45
CA MET A 168 4.30 -1.29 27.22
C MET A 168 4.91 -2.40 28.09
N VAL A 169 5.74 -3.25 27.51
CA VAL A 169 6.43 -4.31 28.25
C VAL A 169 7.39 -3.74 29.30
N ARG A 170 8.17 -2.73 28.94
CA ARG A 170 9.07 -2.06 29.87
C ARG A 170 8.31 -1.40 31.04
N MET A 171 7.15 -0.75 30.75
CA MET A 171 6.27 -0.21 31.78
C MET A 171 5.81 -1.30 32.74
N ILE A 172 5.39 -2.47 32.24
CA ILE A 172 4.96 -3.61 33.06
C ILE A 172 6.10 -4.12 33.95
N LEU A 173 7.34 -4.19 33.43
CA LEU A 173 8.47 -4.77 34.14
C LEU A 173 9.17 -3.76 35.08
N LYS A 174 9.27 -2.49 34.71
CA LYS A 174 10.08 -1.48 35.42
C LYS A 174 9.26 -0.40 36.12
N LYS A 175 8.04 -0.13 35.67
CA LYS A 175 7.16 0.92 36.24
C LYS A 175 7.82 2.31 36.22
N ASP A 176 8.60 2.62 35.18
CA ASP A 176 9.41 3.83 35.10
C ASP A 176 8.67 5.01 34.44
N PHE A 177 8.99 6.24 34.86
CA PHE A 177 8.40 7.46 34.30
C PHE A 177 8.81 7.71 32.85
N PHE A 178 9.96 7.18 32.41
CA PHE A 178 10.37 7.30 31.01
C PHE A 178 9.40 6.56 30.09
N SER A 179 9.02 5.33 30.45
CA SER A 179 8.02 4.58 29.67
C SER A 179 6.63 5.22 29.75
N LEU A 180 6.30 5.89 30.86
CA LEU A 180 5.02 6.56 31.04
C LEU A 180 4.81 7.71 30.05
N ILE A 181 5.85 8.48 29.71
CA ILE A 181 5.76 9.56 28.72
C ILE A 181 6.08 9.09 27.30
N ALA A 182 6.98 8.12 27.13
CA ALA A 182 7.35 7.60 25.83
C ALA A 182 6.19 6.86 25.13
N LEU A 183 5.35 6.15 25.90
CA LEU A 183 4.25 5.39 25.36
C LEU A 183 3.23 6.27 24.59
N PRO A 184 2.62 7.33 25.19
CA PRO A 184 1.72 8.22 24.44
C PRO A 184 2.47 8.96 23.30
N LEU A 185 3.73 9.30 23.46
CA LEU A 185 4.52 9.93 22.40
C LEU A 185 4.61 9.03 21.15
N PHE A 186 4.98 7.75 21.32
CA PHE A 186 5.08 6.83 20.18
C PHE A 186 3.73 6.48 19.58
N ILE A 187 2.64 6.42 20.38
CA ILE A 187 1.28 6.27 19.86
C ILE A 187 0.89 7.51 19.02
N GLY A 188 1.16 8.73 19.51
CA GLY A 188 0.89 9.97 18.78
C GLY A 188 1.68 10.06 17.47
N ILE A 189 2.97 9.70 17.48
CA ILE A 189 3.81 9.64 16.28
C ILE A 189 3.26 8.60 15.30
N TYR A 190 2.79 7.46 15.78
CA TYR A 190 2.25 6.41 14.91
C TYR A 190 0.94 6.82 14.28
N LEU A 191 0.05 7.48 14.99
CA LEU A 191 -1.20 8.05 14.45
C LEU A 191 -0.92 9.14 13.41
N TRP A 192 0.06 10.00 13.66
CA TRP A 192 0.49 11.02 12.69
C TRP A 192 1.12 10.39 11.44
N TRP A 193 1.98 9.37 11.63
CA TRP A 193 2.64 8.70 10.52
C TRP A 193 1.67 7.90 9.65
N TYR A 194 0.79 7.15 10.27
CA TYR A 194 -0.15 6.24 9.62
C TYR A 194 -1.52 6.28 10.31
N PRO A 195 -2.44 7.15 9.87
CA PRO A 195 -3.76 7.33 10.52
C PRO A 195 -4.56 6.03 10.64
N SER A 196 -4.45 5.11 9.68
CA SER A 196 -5.09 3.78 9.73
C SER A 196 -4.61 2.90 10.89
N SER A 197 -3.52 3.28 11.58
CA SER A 197 -3.05 2.62 12.81
C SER A 197 -3.98 2.79 14.01
N TYR A 198 -5.00 3.65 13.89
CA TYR A 198 -5.92 3.97 14.98
C TYR A 198 -6.48 2.73 15.66
N THR A 199 -7.01 1.75 14.90
CA THR A 199 -7.58 0.51 15.43
C THR A 199 -6.57 -0.33 16.18
N LEU A 200 -5.34 -0.45 15.69
CA LEU A 200 -4.28 -1.17 16.38
C LEU A 200 -3.91 -0.48 17.70
N ASN A 201 -3.81 0.85 17.72
CA ASN A 201 -3.53 1.60 18.94
C ASN A 201 -4.65 1.44 19.99
N VAL A 202 -5.91 1.46 19.57
CA VAL A 202 -7.05 1.18 20.45
C VAL A 202 -6.97 -0.23 21.01
N ALA A 203 -6.67 -1.23 20.19
CA ALA A 203 -6.52 -2.62 20.63
C ALA A 203 -5.36 -2.79 21.62
N LEU A 204 -4.23 -2.14 21.40
CA LEU A 204 -3.08 -2.15 22.31
C LEU A 204 -3.41 -1.49 23.65
N ILE A 205 -4.01 -0.29 23.64
CA ILE A 205 -4.41 0.43 24.88
C ILE A 205 -5.50 -0.36 25.63
N GLY A 206 -6.50 -0.87 24.92
CA GLY A 206 -7.57 -1.69 25.51
C GLY A 206 -7.03 -2.98 26.15
N LEU A 207 -6.13 -3.68 25.46
CA LEU A 207 -5.49 -4.88 26.02
C LEU A 207 -4.61 -4.53 27.23
N PHE A 208 -3.91 -3.38 27.21
CA PHE A 208 -3.12 -2.92 28.33
C PHE A 208 -4.00 -2.59 29.56
N LEU A 209 -5.18 -2.00 29.36
CA LEU A 209 -6.17 -1.80 30.42
C LEU A 209 -6.66 -3.14 30.99
N ILE A 210 -7.05 -4.08 30.13
CA ILE A 210 -7.49 -5.42 30.55
C ILE A 210 -6.39 -6.13 31.33
N TYR A 211 -5.16 -6.09 30.84
CA TYR A 211 -4.00 -6.67 31.52
C TYR A 211 -3.78 -6.03 32.90
N THR A 212 -3.93 -4.71 33.01
CA THR A 212 -3.81 -3.95 34.26
C THR A 212 -4.88 -4.41 35.26
N LEU A 213 -6.13 -4.53 34.84
CA LEU A 213 -7.25 -4.97 35.67
C LEU A 213 -7.07 -6.40 36.20
N ILE A 214 -6.47 -7.29 35.40
CA ILE A 214 -6.28 -8.70 35.78
C ILE A 214 -5.05 -8.88 36.69
N PHE A 215 -3.90 -8.31 36.28
CA PHE A 215 -2.62 -8.62 36.90
C PHE A 215 -2.07 -7.52 37.80
N HIS A 216 -2.47 -6.24 37.61
CA HIS A 216 -1.89 -5.08 38.27
C HIS A 216 -2.92 -4.08 38.79
N ARG A 217 -4.10 -4.53 39.21
CA ARG A 217 -5.25 -3.69 39.62
C ARG A 217 -4.95 -2.69 40.72
N LYS A 218 -3.89 -2.91 41.53
CA LYS A 218 -3.49 -2.02 42.63
C LYS A 218 -2.44 -0.99 42.23
N GLU A 219 -1.96 -1.00 41.00
CA GLU A 219 -0.86 -0.18 40.52
C GLU A 219 -1.38 1.05 39.76
N LYS A 220 -1.35 2.22 40.42
CA LYS A 220 -1.86 3.48 39.88
C LYS A 220 -1.20 3.89 38.57
N ILE A 221 0.12 3.66 38.41
CA ILE A 221 0.91 4.10 37.27
C ILE A 221 0.40 3.51 35.94
N PHE A 222 -0.13 2.28 35.94
CA PHE A 222 -0.68 1.67 34.72
C PHE A 222 -1.98 2.32 34.26
N TYR A 223 -2.87 2.70 35.20
CA TYR A 223 -4.08 3.43 34.85
C TYR A 223 -3.76 4.81 34.28
N ILE A 224 -2.75 5.49 34.82
CA ILE A 224 -2.28 6.77 34.28
C ILE A 224 -1.69 6.57 32.88
N ALA A 225 -0.90 5.50 32.65
CA ALA A 225 -0.41 5.17 31.32
C ALA A 225 -1.54 4.94 30.32
N VAL A 226 -2.61 4.25 30.71
CA VAL A 226 -3.82 4.08 29.89
C VAL A 226 -4.48 5.43 29.61
N ILE A 227 -4.67 6.29 30.61
CA ILE A 227 -5.29 7.61 30.46
C ILE A 227 -4.48 8.48 29.49
N LEU A 228 -3.14 8.60 29.71
CA LEU A 228 -2.28 9.40 28.85
C LEU A 228 -2.24 8.87 27.40
N SER A 229 -2.19 7.55 27.25
CA SER A 229 -2.22 6.92 25.93
C SER A 229 -3.57 7.08 25.23
N SER A 230 -4.68 7.00 25.97
CA SER A 230 -6.03 7.21 25.41
C SER A 230 -6.23 8.64 24.91
N LEU A 231 -5.65 9.64 25.57
CA LEU A 231 -5.75 11.04 25.15
C LEU A 231 -5.15 11.28 23.75
N THR A 232 -4.18 10.45 23.31
CA THR A 232 -3.63 10.54 21.94
C THR A 232 -4.64 10.15 20.85
N LEU A 233 -5.74 9.50 21.21
CA LEU A 233 -6.82 9.12 20.31
C LEU A 233 -7.85 10.24 20.08
N SER A 234 -7.77 11.36 20.83
CA SER A 234 -8.68 12.49 20.69
C SER A 234 -8.49 13.21 19.35
N ASN A 235 -9.61 13.63 18.74
CA ASN A 235 -9.57 14.37 17.47
C ASN A 235 -9.49 15.89 17.72
N ILE A 236 -8.40 16.30 18.37
CA ILE A 236 -8.07 17.72 18.59
C ILE A 236 -6.69 18.06 18.03
N ALA A 237 -6.41 19.34 17.84
CA ALA A 237 -5.10 19.76 17.33
C ALA A 237 -3.96 19.25 18.23
N TRP A 238 -2.92 18.70 17.61
CA TRP A 238 -1.83 17.98 18.26
C TRP A 238 -1.13 18.76 19.39
N PHE A 239 -1.06 20.08 19.28
CA PHE A 239 -0.42 20.93 20.32
C PHE A 239 -1.27 21.02 21.60
N TYR A 240 -2.61 21.09 21.50
CA TYR A 240 -3.50 21.01 22.68
C TYR A 240 -3.46 19.61 23.30
N GLN A 241 -3.50 18.57 22.46
CA GLN A 241 -3.37 17.18 22.89
C GLN A 241 -2.08 16.95 23.67
N SER A 242 -0.94 17.37 23.11
CA SER A 242 0.37 17.27 23.76
C SER A 242 0.45 18.06 25.06
N ALA A 243 -0.12 19.28 25.11
CA ALA A 243 -0.16 20.10 26.32
C ALA A 243 -0.94 19.38 27.44
N ILE A 244 -2.12 18.84 27.15
CA ILE A 244 -2.94 18.10 28.13
C ILE A 244 -2.18 16.89 28.66
N ILE A 245 -1.52 16.10 27.79
CA ILE A 245 -0.73 14.93 28.17
C ILE A 245 0.43 15.32 29.08
N VAL A 246 1.18 16.37 28.73
CA VAL A 246 2.33 16.85 29.53
C VAL A 246 1.87 17.38 30.89
N ILE A 247 0.79 18.15 30.95
CA ILE A 247 0.24 18.67 32.20
C ILE A 247 -0.20 17.52 33.11
N LEU A 248 -0.95 16.55 32.59
CA LEU A 248 -1.40 15.40 33.38
C LEU A 248 -0.22 14.52 33.83
N PHE A 249 0.78 14.33 32.96
CA PHE A 249 2.02 13.64 33.33
C PHE A 249 2.74 14.36 34.48
N ALA A 250 2.92 15.69 34.38
CA ALA A 250 3.57 16.49 35.42
C ALA A 250 2.78 16.44 36.74
N LEU A 251 1.47 16.58 36.71
CA LEU A 251 0.60 16.45 37.88
C LEU A 251 0.75 15.08 38.55
N PHE A 252 0.77 14.01 37.76
CA PHE A 252 0.99 12.67 38.27
C PHE A 252 2.39 12.50 38.88
N ALA A 253 3.42 12.99 38.20
CA ALA A 253 4.81 12.90 38.69
C ALA A 253 5.02 13.65 40.01
N LEU A 254 4.39 14.84 40.17
CA LEU A 254 4.52 15.69 41.35
C LEU A 254 3.64 15.23 42.52
N GLU A 255 2.40 14.84 42.22
CA GLU A 255 1.36 14.58 43.22
C GLU A 255 1.01 13.08 43.41
N GLN A 256 1.91 12.18 43.06
CA GLN A 256 1.69 10.73 43.08
C GLN A 256 1.13 10.20 44.41
N LYS A 257 1.51 10.81 45.55
CA LYS A 257 1.05 10.41 46.88
C LYS A 257 -0.40 10.76 47.13
N ARG A 258 -0.88 11.91 46.60
CA ARG A 258 -2.24 12.42 46.79
C ARG A 258 -3.27 11.77 45.85
N LEU A 259 -2.81 11.27 44.70
CA LEU A 259 -3.71 10.61 43.76
C LEU A 259 -4.18 9.27 44.33
N ASN A 260 -5.45 9.17 44.66
CA ASN A 260 -6.12 7.93 45.05
C ASN A 260 -6.84 7.29 43.84
N PHE A 261 -7.35 6.08 44.00
CA PHE A 261 -8.04 5.37 42.89
C PHE A 261 -9.35 6.05 42.51
N MET A 262 -10.03 6.77 43.42
CA MET A 262 -11.23 7.53 43.09
C MET A 262 -10.89 8.66 42.09
N ILE A 263 -9.83 9.43 42.36
CA ILE A 263 -9.37 10.50 41.45
C ILE A 263 -8.97 9.93 40.11
N ILE A 264 -8.23 8.82 40.09
CA ILE A 264 -7.85 8.14 38.85
C ILE A 264 -9.10 7.66 38.10
N GLY A 265 -10.10 7.13 38.77
CA GLY A 265 -11.38 6.75 38.19
C GLY A 265 -12.12 7.94 37.56
N ILE A 266 -12.15 9.08 38.28
CA ILE A 266 -12.74 10.32 37.75
C ILE A 266 -11.97 10.81 36.49
N LEU A 267 -10.63 10.81 36.54
CA LEU A 267 -9.81 11.19 35.39
C LEU A 267 -10.03 10.24 34.21
N GLY A 268 -10.12 8.93 34.44
CA GLY A 268 -10.40 7.95 33.40
C GLY A 268 -11.79 8.14 32.78
N SER A 269 -12.80 8.38 33.58
CA SER A 269 -14.14 8.68 33.10
C SER A 269 -14.20 10.00 32.32
N ALA A 270 -13.52 11.04 32.82
CA ALA A 270 -13.40 12.32 32.12
C ALA A 270 -12.68 12.16 30.78
N THR A 271 -11.63 11.36 30.72
CA THR A 271 -10.93 11.03 29.46
C THR A 271 -11.84 10.31 28.47
N LEU A 272 -12.64 9.34 28.92
CA LEU A 272 -13.59 8.64 28.06
C LEU A 272 -14.66 9.59 27.51
N ILE A 273 -15.24 10.43 28.37
CA ILE A 273 -16.22 11.45 27.94
C ILE A 273 -15.57 12.42 26.95
N PHE A 274 -14.35 12.85 27.22
CA PHE A 274 -13.59 13.73 26.32
C PHE A 274 -13.33 13.08 24.95
N LEU A 275 -12.98 11.79 24.90
CA LEU A 275 -12.81 11.06 23.64
C LEU A 275 -14.12 11.00 22.84
N ILE A 276 -15.24 10.76 23.51
CA ILE A 276 -16.56 10.74 22.84
C ILE A 276 -16.88 12.13 22.28
N LEU A 277 -16.75 13.17 23.08
CA LEU A 277 -17.07 14.54 22.68
C LEU A 277 -16.13 15.11 21.59
N SER A 278 -14.88 14.67 21.57
CA SER A 278 -13.91 15.08 20.55
C SER A 278 -13.99 14.29 19.23
N GLY A 279 -14.95 13.34 19.11
CA GLY A 279 -15.01 12.45 17.94
C GLY A 279 -13.90 11.40 17.90
N GLY A 280 -13.13 11.24 18.97
CA GLY A 280 -12.06 10.25 19.07
C GLY A 280 -12.56 8.80 19.06
N VAL A 281 -13.86 8.54 19.17
CA VAL A 281 -14.44 7.19 19.09
C VAL A 281 -15.04 6.90 17.70
N ASP A 282 -15.29 7.92 16.90
CA ASP A 282 -15.95 7.80 15.61
C ASP A 282 -15.27 6.82 14.63
N PRO A 283 -13.93 6.75 14.52
CA PRO A 283 -13.28 5.76 13.67
C PRO A 283 -13.59 4.31 14.05
N ILE A 284 -13.76 4.00 15.35
CA ILE A 284 -14.15 2.66 15.81
C ILE A 284 -15.58 2.36 15.40
N LEU A 285 -16.50 3.30 15.65
CA LEU A 285 -17.90 3.15 15.31
C LEU A 285 -18.09 2.96 13.81
N TYR A 286 -17.36 3.74 12.99
CA TYR A 286 -17.35 3.60 11.54
C TYR A 286 -16.85 2.21 11.11
N GLN A 287 -15.73 1.76 11.64
CA GLN A 287 -15.16 0.46 11.29
C GLN A 287 -16.03 -0.71 11.77
N LEU A 288 -16.57 -0.64 12.99
CA LEU A 288 -17.51 -1.65 13.49
C LEU A 288 -18.75 -1.71 12.58
N LYS A 289 -19.31 -0.57 12.23
CA LYS A 289 -20.43 -0.49 11.30
C LYS A 289 -20.09 -1.12 9.95
N PHE A 290 -18.93 -0.79 9.38
CA PHE A 290 -18.44 -1.33 8.12
C PHE A 290 -18.23 -2.87 8.18
N TYR A 291 -17.66 -3.40 9.27
CA TYR A 291 -17.43 -4.85 9.40
C TYR A 291 -18.67 -5.66 9.77
N ILE A 292 -19.58 -5.10 10.59
CA ILE A 292 -20.81 -5.77 11.01
C ILE A 292 -21.84 -5.75 9.88
N PHE A 293 -22.01 -4.61 9.24
CA PHE A 293 -22.99 -4.41 8.19
C PHE A 293 -22.44 -4.59 6.80
N ARG A 294 -21.42 -5.37 6.60
CA ARG A 294 -20.72 -5.73 5.35
C ARG A 294 -21.55 -5.67 4.06
N SER A 295 -22.81 -5.27 4.19
CA SER A 295 -23.74 -4.99 3.14
C SER A 295 -23.44 -3.64 2.49
N ASP A 296 -22.95 -3.65 1.28
CA ASP A 296 -23.36 -2.76 0.19
C ASP A 296 -23.28 -1.22 0.39
N GLU A 297 -22.84 -0.70 1.55
CA GLU A 297 -22.77 0.77 1.73
C GLU A 297 -21.67 1.43 0.87
N SER A 298 -20.66 0.71 0.43
CA SER A 298 -19.70 1.25 -0.55
C SER A 298 -20.25 1.31 -1.99
N ALA A 299 -21.30 0.55 -2.27
CA ALA A 299 -22.02 0.59 -3.54
C ALA A 299 -23.28 1.48 -3.49
N ASN A 300 -23.86 1.74 -2.29
CA ASN A 300 -25.23 2.25 -2.16
C ASN A 300 -25.36 3.61 -1.44
N LEU A 301 -24.27 4.38 -1.22
CA LEU A 301 -24.37 5.67 -0.53
C LEU A 301 -24.58 6.87 -1.45
N THR A 302 -24.65 6.68 -2.76
CA THR A 302 -25.22 7.67 -3.66
C THR A 302 -26.65 7.23 -3.96
N GLN A 303 -27.64 8.01 -3.53
CA GLN A 303 -29.00 7.91 -4.07
C GLN A 303 -28.91 8.16 -5.59
N GLY A 304 -28.73 7.10 -6.39
CA GLY A 304 -28.63 7.28 -7.83
C GLY A 304 -28.11 6.05 -8.56
N PHE A 305 -26.83 5.92 -8.76
CA PHE A 305 -26.23 4.93 -9.66
C PHE A 305 -25.44 3.84 -8.94
N MET A 306 -25.49 2.61 -9.46
CA MET A 306 -24.71 1.46 -9.00
C MET A 306 -23.44 1.32 -9.83
N TYR A 307 -22.34 1.86 -9.35
CA TYR A 307 -21.05 1.76 -10.02
C TYR A 307 -20.34 0.44 -9.73
N PHE A 308 -19.40 0.08 -10.60
CA PHE A 308 -18.59 -1.13 -10.45
C PHE A 308 -17.74 -1.06 -9.16
N ASN A 309 -17.65 -2.18 -8.42
CA ASN A 309 -16.90 -2.21 -7.17
C ASN A 309 -15.41 -2.45 -7.42
N VAL A 310 -14.59 -1.44 -7.17
CA VAL A 310 -13.13 -1.49 -7.37
C VAL A 310 -12.44 -2.60 -6.56
N ASN A 311 -12.96 -2.97 -5.39
CA ASN A 311 -12.38 -4.02 -4.56
C ASN A 311 -12.31 -5.41 -5.24
N GLN A 312 -13.09 -5.62 -6.31
CA GLN A 312 -13.02 -6.84 -7.10
C GLN A 312 -11.80 -6.89 -8.03
N THR A 313 -11.09 -5.80 -8.22
CA THR A 313 -9.97 -5.66 -9.15
C THR A 313 -8.61 -5.50 -8.47
N ILE A 314 -8.57 -5.36 -7.14
CA ILE A 314 -7.35 -5.12 -6.38
C ILE A 314 -6.76 -6.46 -5.92
N GLN A 315 -5.63 -6.87 -6.50
CA GLN A 315 -4.93 -8.13 -6.16
C GLN A 315 -4.51 -8.21 -4.69
N GLU A 316 -4.22 -7.11 -4.04
CA GLU A 316 -3.82 -7.09 -2.62
C GLU A 316 -4.92 -7.55 -1.66
N VAL A 317 -6.18 -7.63 -2.11
CA VAL A 317 -7.35 -8.04 -1.34
C VAL A 317 -7.69 -9.53 -1.53
N GLU A 318 -7.00 -10.25 -2.43
CA GLU A 318 -7.22 -11.68 -2.64
C GLU A 318 -6.91 -12.53 -1.40
N ASN A 319 -7.61 -13.64 -1.26
CA ASN A 319 -7.37 -14.62 -0.21
C ASN A 319 -5.98 -15.24 -0.37
N VAL A 320 -5.19 -15.16 0.67
CA VAL A 320 -3.83 -15.70 0.70
C VAL A 320 -3.86 -17.18 1.05
N ASP A 321 -3.19 -18.01 0.25
CA ASP A 321 -2.93 -19.40 0.63
C ASP A 321 -2.14 -19.48 1.94
N PHE A 322 -2.47 -20.47 2.77
CA PHE A 322 -1.85 -20.60 4.10
C PHE A 322 -0.35 -20.88 4.04
N SER A 323 0.11 -21.60 3.02
CA SER A 323 1.54 -21.86 2.80
C SER A 323 2.27 -20.56 2.43
N GLU A 324 1.71 -19.78 1.52
CA GLU A 324 2.26 -18.45 1.16
C GLU A 324 2.26 -17.49 2.37
N PHE A 325 1.17 -17.49 3.17
CA PHE A 325 1.10 -16.74 4.42
C PHE A 325 2.27 -17.07 5.36
N MET A 326 2.56 -18.37 5.58
CA MET A 326 3.67 -18.80 6.42
C MET A 326 5.03 -18.38 5.87
N ARG A 327 5.24 -18.55 4.55
CA ARG A 327 6.48 -18.15 3.87
C ARG A 327 6.72 -16.65 3.91
N ARG A 328 5.67 -15.86 3.73
CA ARG A 328 5.74 -14.40 3.81
C ARG A 328 6.20 -13.87 5.16
N ILE A 329 5.80 -14.53 6.25
CA ILE A 329 6.11 -14.09 7.61
C ILE A 329 7.48 -14.56 8.09
N SER A 330 7.87 -15.80 7.74
CA SER A 330 9.03 -16.47 8.37
C SER A 330 10.02 -17.07 7.37
N GLY A 331 9.85 -16.84 6.06
CA GLY A 331 10.70 -17.37 5.00
C GLY A 331 10.40 -18.83 4.63
N SER A 332 9.85 -19.64 5.53
CA SER A 332 9.41 -21.01 5.27
C SER A 332 8.35 -21.46 6.27
N GLU A 333 7.58 -22.50 5.89
CA GLU A 333 6.54 -23.10 6.74
C GLU A 333 7.12 -23.68 8.04
N ILE A 334 8.28 -24.33 7.93
CA ILE A 334 8.97 -24.96 9.08
C ILE A 334 9.38 -23.89 10.09
N VAL A 335 9.99 -22.80 9.63
CA VAL A 335 10.41 -21.70 10.51
C VAL A 335 9.18 -21.03 11.13
N PHE A 336 8.08 -20.89 10.39
CA PHE A 336 6.83 -20.37 10.93
C PHE A 336 6.29 -21.21 12.08
N LEU A 337 6.23 -22.54 11.93
CA LEU A 337 5.74 -23.44 12.99
C LEU A 337 6.62 -23.36 14.24
N PHE A 338 7.95 -23.35 14.08
CA PHE A 338 8.87 -23.16 15.21
C PHE A 338 8.73 -21.76 15.84
N SER A 339 8.50 -20.74 15.07
CA SER A 339 8.26 -19.37 15.54
C SER A 339 6.98 -19.31 16.39
N LEU A 340 5.91 -19.92 15.91
CA LEU A 340 4.63 -19.99 16.61
C LEU A 340 4.74 -20.77 17.93
N PHE A 341 5.38 -21.93 17.90
CA PHE A 341 5.65 -22.71 19.09
C PHE A 341 6.49 -21.92 20.10
N GLY A 342 7.57 -21.28 19.63
CA GLY A 342 8.43 -20.45 20.46
C GLY A 342 7.68 -19.26 21.06
N PHE A 343 6.77 -18.63 20.31
CA PHE A 343 5.95 -17.52 20.81
C PHE A 343 4.95 -17.98 21.88
N VAL A 344 4.26 -19.09 21.68
CA VAL A 344 3.38 -19.68 22.72
C VAL A 344 4.17 -20.03 23.99
N TRP A 345 5.39 -20.54 23.84
CA TRP A 345 6.26 -20.81 24.98
C TRP A 345 6.72 -19.52 25.66
N LEU A 346 7.06 -18.47 24.89
CA LEU A 346 7.41 -17.14 25.40
C LEU A 346 6.25 -16.53 26.21
N LEU A 347 5.02 -16.63 25.74
CA LEU A 347 3.81 -16.17 26.44
C LEU A 347 3.62 -16.88 27.80
N ARG A 348 3.88 -18.20 27.84
CA ARG A 348 3.79 -18.96 29.09
C ARG A 348 4.84 -18.54 30.13
N LYS A 349 6.05 -18.21 29.70
CA LYS A 349 7.13 -17.76 30.59
C LYS A 349 7.01 -16.28 30.98
N HIS A 350 6.56 -15.43 30.05
CA HIS A 350 6.54 -13.97 30.20
C HIS A 350 5.16 -13.43 29.81
N LYS A 351 4.25 -13.36 30.78
CA LYS A 351 2.85 -12.93 30.56
C LYS A 351 2.73 -11.53 29.95
N SER A 352 3.72 -10.63 30.19
CA SER A 352 3.75 -9.30 29.58
C SER A 352 3.81 -9.34 28.05
N MET A 353 4.27 -10.44 27.43
CA MET A 353 4.25 -10.61 25.97
C MET A 353 2.83 -10.80 25.39
N ILE A 354 1.79 -10.94 26.22
CA ILE A 354 0.39 -10.85 25.79
C ILE A 354 0.12 -9.53 25.05
N MET A 355 0.85 -8.46 25.40
CA MET A 355 0.76 -7.17 24.71
C MET A 355 1.11 -7.23 23.22
N ALA A 356 1.79 -8.27 22.74
CA ALA A 356 2.09 -8.48 21.33
C ALA A 356 0.90 -9.06 20.52
N LEU A 357 -0.13 -9.58 21.19
CA LEU A 357 -1.25 -10.26 20.52
C LEU A 357 -2.00 -9.36 19.51
N PRO A 358 -2.30 -8.09 19.76
CA PRO A 358 -2.98 -7.26 18.75
C PRO A 358 -2.18 -7.15 17.44
N ILE A 359 -0.85 -7.01 17.53
CA ILE A 359 0.04 -6.95 16.37
C ILE A 359 0.04 -8.30 15.63
N LEU A 360 0.11 -9.41 16.35
CA LEU A 360 0.07 -10.75 15.77
C LEU A 360 -1.27 -11.03 15.08
N VAL A 361 -2.38 -10.75 15.77
CA VAL A 361 -3.75 -10.97 15.24
C VAL A 361 -3.99 -10.13 14.01
N LEU A 362 -3.55 -8.87 14.00
CA LEU A 362 -3.64 -8.02 12.81
C LEU A 362 -2.92 -8.64 11.61
N GLY A 363 -1.75 -9.25 11.82
CA GLY A 363 -1.05 -9.98 10.76
C GLY A 363 -1.81 -11.23 10.28
N PHE A 364 -2.50 -11.93 11.15
CA PHE A 364 -3.32 -13.09 10.78
C PHE A 364 -4.59 -12.70 10.01
N LEU A 365 -5.05 -11.45 10.09
CA LEU A 365 -6.12 -10.96 9.23
C LEU A 365 -5.76 -11.01 7.74
N ALA A 366 -4.48 -11.16 7.40
CA ALA A 366 -4.04 -11.36 6.01
C ALA A 366 -4.74 -12.53 5.32
N LEU A 367 -5.12 -13.57 6.04
CA LEU A 367 -5.83 -14.73 5.50
C LEU A 367 -7.23 -14.40 4.92
N LYS A 368 -7.78 -13.22 5.25
CA LYS A 368 -9.08 -12.75 4.75
C LYS A 368 -9.07 -11.31 4.23
N GLY A 369 -8.07 -10.54 4.60
CA GLY A 369 -7.99 -9.10 4.31
C GLY A 369 -6.84 -8.70 3.39
N GLY A 370 -6.09 -9.69 2.86
CA GLY A 370 -5.06 -9.47 1.87
C GLY A 370 -3.62 -9.46 2.40
N LEU A 371 -2.70 -9.66 1.48
CA LEU A 371 -1.26 -9.91 1.72
C LEU A 371 -0.57 -8.84 2.57
N ARG A 372 -0.98 -7.59 2.48
CA ARG A 372 -0.34 -6.46 3.19
C ARG A 372 -0.32 -6.60 4.71
N PHE A 373 -1.29 -7.30 5.30
CA PHE A 373 -1.35 -7.48 6.74
C PHE A 373 -0.28 -8.44 7.29
N THR A 374 0.32 -9.31 6.45
CA THR A 374 1.35 -10.27 6.88
C THR A 374 2.52 -9.61 7.60
N ILE A 375 2.88 -8.37 7.24
CA ILE A 375 4.01 -7.63 7.82
C ILE A 375 3.92 -7.46 9.35
N TYR A 376 2.70 -7.36 9.89
CA TYR A 376 2.49 -7.16 11.33
C TYR A 376 2.91 -8.39 12.15
N SER A 377 2.69 -9.60 11.65
CA SER A 377 3.09 -10.82 12.37
C SER A 377 4.59 -11.05 12.38
N VAL A 378 5.34 -10.48 11.43
CA VAL A 378 6.78 -10.72 11.24
C VAL A 378 7.59 -10.55 12.53
N PRO A 379 7.62 -9.39 13.22
CA PRO A 379 8.48 -9.19 14.38
C PRO A 379 8.06 -10.07 15.57
N VAL A 380 6.78 -10.33 15.73
CA VAL A 380 6.27 -11.16 16.84
C VAL A 380 6.65 -12.63 16.65
N MET A 381 6.51 -13.15 15.43
CA MET A 381 6.91 -14.51 15.09
C MET A 381 8.43 -14.66 15.17
N ALA A 382 9.19 -13.68 14.71
CA ALA A 382 10.65 -13.66 14.84
C ALA A 382 11.11 -13.67 16.31
N LEU A 383 10.42 -12.94 17.20
CA LEU A 383 10.68 -13.00 18.66
C LEU A 383 10.41 -14.40 19.21
N GLY A 384 9.38 -15.10 18.74
CA GLY A 384 9.11 -16.48 19.10
C GLY A 384 10.24 -17.41 18.71
N PHE A 385 10.74 -17.31 17.47
CA PHE A 385 11.88 -18.10 17.01
C PHE A 385 13.16 -17.79 17.79
N GLY A 386 13.48 -16.50 17.95
CA GLY A 386 14.65 -16.07 18.72
C GLY A 386 14.61 -16.57 20.17
N PHE A 387 13.40 -16.60 20.79
CA PHE A 387 13.22 -17.15 22.12
C PHE A 387 13.51 -18.67 22.15
N LEU A 388 12.92 -19.42 21.21
CA LEU A 388 13.16 -20.85 21.08
C LEU A 388 14.67 -21.15 20.94
N LEU A 389 15.36 -20.39 20.10
CA LEU A 389 16.80 -20.55 19.88
C LEU A 389 17.63 -20.21 21.14
N SER A 390 17.20 -19.21 21.90
CA SER A 390 17.81 -18.83 23.17
C SER A 390 17.66 -19.94 24.23
N GLU A 391 16.48 -20.59 24.31
CA GLU A 391 16.25 -21.73 25.19
C GLU A 391 17.06 -22.95 24.74
N PHE A 392 17.11 -23.20 23.42
CA PHE A 392 17.92 -24.28 22.85
C PHE A 392 19.40 -24.11 23.19
N LYS A 393 19.95 -22.89 23.05
CA LYS A 393 21.33 -22.60 23.51
C LYS A 393 21.54 -22.93 24.98
N ALA A 394 20.58 -22.56 25.85
CA ALA A 394 20.70 -22.82 27.27
C ALA A 394 20.75 -24.31 27.59
N ILE A 395 20.12 -25.17 26.77
CA ILE A 395 20.21 -26.64 26.87
C ILE A 395 21.56 -27.13 26.34
N LEU A 396 22.00 -26.62 25.17
CA LEU A 396 23.26 -27.03 24.55
C LEU A 396 24.48 -26.76 25.46
N VAL A 397 24.54 -25.59 26.10
CA VAL A 397 25.66 -25.20 26.98
C VAL A 397 25.78 -26.14 28.20
N LYS A 398 24.70 -26.80 28.62
CA LYS A 398 24.74 -27.79 29.69
C LYS A 398 25.40 -29.12 29.28
N LYS A 399 25.38 -29.44 27.97
CA LYS A 399 25.87 -30.71 27.44
C LYS A 399 27.16 -30.59 26.65
N TYR A 400 27.40 -29.45 26.01
CA TYR A 400 28.52 -29.20 25.10
C TYR A 400 29.30 -27.93 25.50
N SER A 401 30.46 -27.71 24.89
CA SER A 401 31.26 -26.51 25.11
C SER A 401 30.50 -25.23 24.67
N GLN A 402 30.86 -24.11 25.27
CA GLN A 402 30.31 -22.81 24.89
C GLN A 402 30.54 -22.49 23.39
N LEU A 403 31.73 -22.88 22.87
CA LEU A 403 32.08 -22.67 21.45
C LEU A 403 31.18 -23.52 20.56
N THR A 404 31.02 -24.80 20.84
CA THR A 404 30.13 -25.71 20.08
C THR A 404 28.68 -25.19 20.08
N SER A 405 28.19 -24.79 21.24
CA SER A 405 26.85 -24.21 21.38
C SER A 405 26.67 -22.94 20.53
N ASN A 406 27.67 -22.05 20.52
CA ASN A 406 27.62 -20.85 19.69
C ASN A 406 27.64 -21.18 18.18
N ILE A 407 28.48 -22.13 17.76
CA ILE A 407 28.53 -22.59 16.36
C ILE A 407 27.15 -23.16 15.94
N CYS A 408 26.53 -23.99 16.76
CA CYS A 408 25.19 -24.52 16.48
C CYS A 408 24.15 -23.40 16.31
N ILE A 409 24.17 -22.37 17.17
CA ILE A 409 23.23 -21.25 17.07
C ILE A 409 23.46 -20.43 15.79
N VAL A 410 24.71 -20.13 15.45
CA VAL A 410 25.06 -19.41 14.23
C VAL A 410 24.62 -20.22 13.02
N PHE A 411 24.94 -21.51 12.96
CA PHE A 411 24.56 -22.42 11.88
C PHE A 411 23.02 -22.46 11.70
N THR A 412 22.28 -22.66 12.80
CA THR A 412 20.81 -22.68 12.75
C THR A 412 20.25 -21.33 12.28
N THR A 413 20.83 -20.20 12.72
CA THR A 413 20.40 -18.86 12.28
C THR A 413 20.65 -18.67 10.77
N VAL A 414 21.82 -19.06 10.27
CA VAL A 414 22.15 -18.97 8.83
C VAL A 414 21.21 -19.87 8.02
N LEU A 415 20.99 -21.10 8.46
CA LEU A 415 20.06 -22.02 7.79
C LEU A 415 18.63 -21.45 7.72
N THR A 416 18.18 -20.80 8.78
CA THR A 416 16.86 -20.15 8.84
C THR A 416 16.78 -18.94 7.92
N LEU A 417 17.84 -18.18 7.73
CA LEU A 417 17.90 -17.03 6.83
C LEU A 417 18.02 -17.43 5.35
N THR A 418 18.45 -18.67 5.05
CA THR A 418 18.68 -19.11 3.67
C THR A 418 17.46 -18.95 2.76
N PRO A 419 16.24 -19.39 3.11
CA PRO A 419 15.06 -19.17 2.26
C PRO A 419 14.77 -17.69 2.01
N VAL A 420 15.01 -16.85 3.00
CA VAL A 420 14.83 -15.39 2.91
C VAL A 420 15.84 -14.77 1.95
N PHE A 421 17.11 -15.19 1.99
CA PHE A 421 18.11 -14.74 1.04
C PHE A 421 17.82 -15.19 -0.39
N ILE A 422 17.32 -16.42 -0.58
CA ILE A 422 16.85 -16.88 -1.88
C ILE A 422 15.70 -16.00 -2.39
N HIS A 423 14.77 -15.65 -1.50
CA HIS A 423 13.69 -14.73 -1.84
C HIS A 423 14.22 -13.34 -2.26
N ILE A 424 15.10 -12.73 -1.47
CA ILE A 424 15.71 -11.42 -1.78
C ILE A 424 16.43 -11.48 -3.13
N TYR A 425 17.18 -12.56 -3.38
CA TYR A 425 17.90 -12.75 -4.66
C TYR A 425 16.95 -12.83 -5.85
N ASN A 426 15.80 -13.48 -5.71
CA ASN A 426 14.82 -13.68 -6.79
C ASN A 426 13.81 -12.55 -6.93
N TYR A 427 13.58 -11.77 -5.88
CA TYR A 427 12.58 -10.69 -5.88
C TYR A 427 13.13 -9.46 -6.61
N LYS A 428 12.79 -9.35 -7.87
CA LYS A 428 13.26 -8.33 -8.83
C LYS A 428 12.11 -7.38 -9.19
N ALA A 429 11.79 -6.44 -8.29
CA ALA A 429 10.75 -5.45 -8.57
C ALA A 429 11.25 -4.42 -9.59
N PRO A 430 10.58 -4.24 -10.74
CA PRO A 430 10.89 -3.18 -11.68
C PRO A 430 10.48 -1.82 -11.10
N THR A 431 11.00 -0.74 -11.69
CA THR A 431 10.50 0.61 -11.43
C THR A 431 9.05 0.75 -11.91
N VAL A 432 8.26 1.64 -11.30
CA VAL A 432 6.85 1.82 -11.67
C VAL A 432 6.71 2.20 -13.15
N PHE A 433 7.57 3.11 -13.60
CA PHE A 433 7.66 3.52 -15.00
C PHE A 433 9.03 3.17 -15.57
N SER A 434 9.09 2.97 -16.88
CA SER A 434 10.33 2.90 -17.63
C SER A 434 10.88 4.29 -17.93
N GLN A 435 12.16 4.37 -18.31
CA GLN A 435 12.80 5.61 -18.77
C GLN A 435 12.01 6.29 -19.90
N ASN A 436 11.50 5.50 -20.85
CA ASN A 436 10.74 6.03 -21.98
C ASN A 436 9.43 6.68 -21.53
N GLU A 437 8.68 6.04 -20.62
CA GLU A 437 7.44 6.58 -20.08
C GLU A 437 7.69 7.87 -19.28
N ALA A 438 8.69 7.86 -18.38
CA ALA A 438 9.08 9.05 -17.62
C ALA A 438 9.53 10.20 -18.53
N SER A 439 10.29 9.89 -19.59
CA SER A 439 10.76 10.89 -20.56
C SER A 439 9.61 11.49 -21.39
N LEU A 440 8.64 10.66 -21.81
CA LEU A 440 7.46 11.11 -22.54
C LEU A 440 6.61 12.05 -21.67
N LEU A 441 6.37 11.69 -20.42
CA LEU A 441 5.60 12.53 -19.49
C LEU A 441 6.34 13.82 -19.15
N ASN A 442 7.67 13.77 -19.05
CA ASN A 442 8.45 14.99 -18.85
C ASN A 442 8.45 15.90 -20.09
N GLN A 443 8.28 15.36 -21.33
CA GLN A 443 8.04 16.18 -22.51
C GLN A 443 6.66 16.85 -22.46
N LEU A 444 5.64 16.15 -21.97
CA LEU A 444 4.31 16.72 -21.76
C LEU A 444 4.36 17.93 -20.81
N LYS A 445 5.19 17.90 -19.78
CA LYS A 445 5.42 19.04 -18.88
C LYS A 445 5.85 20.33 -19.59
N ASN A 446 6.50 20.22 -20.75
CA ASN A 446 6.94 21.39 -21.53
C ASN A 446 5.83 21.94 -22.44
N ILE A 447 4.74 21.20 -22.64
CA ILE A 447 3.63 21.52 -23.56
C ILE A 447 2.40 21.92 -22.76
N ALA A 448 2.08 21.18 -21.71
CA ALA A 448 0.89 21.35 -20.88
C ALA A 448 1.10 22.39 -19.78
N ASN A 449 0.01 22.99 -19.33
CA ASN A 449 -0.03 23.80 -18.13
C ASN A 449 -0.35 22.92 -16.91
N ARG A 450 0.04 23.34 -15.70
CA ARG A 450 -0.27 22.61 -14.46
C ARG A 450 -1.78 22.37 -14.26
N GLU A 451 -2.62 23.27 -14.80
CA GLU A 451 -4.09 23.15 -14.70
C GLU A 451 -4.71 22.23 -15.75
N ASP A 452 -3.93 21.76 -16.73
CA ASP A 452 -4.40 20.81 -17.73
C ASP A 452 -4.52 19.42 -17.15
N TYR A 453 -5.33 18.58 -17.79
CA TYR A 453 -5.61 17.23 -17.31
C TYR A 453 -5.04 16.17 -18.22
N VAL A 454 -4.57 15.07 -17.58
CA VAL A 454 -4.37 13.79 -18.27
C VAL A 454 -5.46 12.83 -17.85
N VAL A 455 -6.19 12.30 -18.81
CA VAL A 455 -7.14 11.19 -18.62
C VAL A 455 -6.38 9.89 -18.85
N THR A 456 -6.37 9.05 -17.86
CA THR A 456 -5.71 7.74 -17.85
C THR A 456 -6.36 6.85 -16.80
N TRP A 457 -5.93 5.58 -16.67
CA TRP A 457 -6.38 4.71 -15.61
C TRP A 457 -5.73 5.06 -14.27
N TRP A 458 -6.41 4.77 -13.16
CA TRP A 458 -6.00 5.19 -11.81
C TRP A 458 -4.61 4.68 -11.40
N ASP A 459 -4.18 3.50 -11.87
CA ASP A 459 -2.84 2.95 -11.60
C ASP A 459 -1.69 3.87 -12.06
N TYR A 460 -1.95 4.71 -13.05
CA TYR A 460 -0.95 5.61 -13.62
C TYR A 460 -1.04 7.05 -13.09
N GLY A 461 -2.08 7.39 -12.32
CA GLY A 461 -2.38 8.77 -11.92
C GLY A 461 -1.24 9.46 -11.18
N TYR A 462 -0.68 8.82 -10.16
CA TYR A 462 0.39 9.39 -9.36
C TYR A 462 1.69 9.66 -10.14
N PRO A 463 2.27 8.67 -10.87
CA PRO A 463 3.48 8.92 -11.66
C PRO A 463 3.24 9.91 -12.79
N VAL A 464 2.06 9.93 -13.41
CA VAL A 464 1.71 10.91 -14.46
C VAL A 464 1.79 12.33 -13.90
N ARG A 465 1.15 12.62 -12.77
CA ARG A 465 1.24 13.95 -12.14
C ARG A 465 2.67 14.30 -11.72
N TYR A 466 3.40 13.34 -11.18
CA TYR A 466 4.78 13.57 -10.74
C TYR A 466 5.70 14.00 -11.89
N TYR A 467 5.65 13.29 -13.04
CA TYR A 467 6.55 13.58 -14.16
C TYR A 467 6.09 14.71 -15.06
N SER A 468 4.79 14.84 -15.29
CA SER A 468 4.28 15.85 -16.24
C SER A 468 3.74 17.14 -15.58
N ASP A 469 3.64 17.17 -14.24
CA ASP A 469 3.17 18.34 -13.47
C ASP A 469 1.82 18.87 -13.94
N VAL A 470 0.89 17.97 -14.21
CA VAL A 470 -0.50 18.23 -14.63
C VAL A 470 -1.46 17.59 -13.64
N LYS A 471 -2.77 17.74 -13.85
CA LYS A 471 -3.81 17.08 -13.05
C LYS A 471 -4.27 15.77 -13.67
N THR A 472 -4.90 14.90 -12.87
CA THR A 472 -5.54 13.66 -13.32
C THR A 472 -6.94 13.54 -12.74
N LEU A 473 -7.85 12.86 -13.46
CA LEU A 473 -9.20 12.61 -12.96
C LEU A 473 -9.21 11.62 -11.80
N VAL A 474 -8.34 10.63 -11.87
CA VAL A 474 -8.24 9.50 -10.96
C VAL A 474 -6.79 9.17 -10.63
N ASP A 475 -6.59 8.56 -9.47
CA ASP A 475 -5.32 8.05 -8.97
C ASP A 475 -5.58 7.00 -7.87
N GLY A 476 -4.53 6.47 -7.22
CA GLY A 476 -4.65 5.49 -6.14
C GLY A 476 -5.39 5.97 -4.88
N GLY A 477 -5.58 7.28 -4.69
CA GLY A 477 -6.39 7.87 -3.61
C GLY A 477 -7.82 8.24 -4.06
N LYS A 478 -8.05 8.38 -5.36
CA LYS A 478 -9.34 8.74 -5.96
C LYS A 478 -9.69 7.74 -7.06
N HIS A 479 -10.17 6.55 -6.69
CA HIS A 479 -10.42 5.44 -7.61
C HIS A 479 -11.67 4.62 -7.25
N LEU A 480 -12.65 5.22 -6.59
CA LEU A 480 -13.94 4.54 -6.38
C LEU A 480 -14.63 4.28 -7.73
N GLY A 481 -15.61 3.38 -7.75
CA GLY A 481 -16.32 3.03 -8.99
C GLY A 481 -16.85 4.25 -9.74
N LYS A 482 -17.42 5.22 -9.02
CA LYS A 482 -17.92 6.48 -9.60
C LYS A 482 -16.81 7.36 -10.19
N ASP A 483 -15.59 7.32 -9.63
CA ASP A 483 -14.46 8.08 -10.14
C ASP A 483 -13.88 7.41 -11.39
N ASN A 484 -13.72 6.09 -11.34
CA ASN A 484 -13.17 5.27 -12.42
C ASN A 484 -14.08 5.15 -13.63
N PHE A 485 -15.39 5.41 -13.47
CA PHE A 485 -16.37 5.36 -14.57
C PHE A 485 -15.97 6.29 -15.73
N PHE A 486 -15.56 7.51 -15.44
CA PHE A 486 -15.24 8.53 -16.46
C PHE A 486 -14.04 8.15 -17.33
N PRO A 487 -12.85 7.85 -16.78
CA PRO A 487 -11.72 7.43 -17.59
C PRO A 487 -11.99 6.08 -18.28
N SER A 488 -12.68 5.14 -17.64
CA SER A 488 -13.11 3.89 -18.28
C SER A 488 -13.94 4.17 -19.51
N PHE A 489 -14.95 5.03 -19.41
CA PHE A 489 -15.80 5.42 -20.52
C PHE A 489 -14.99 6.08 -21.65
N ALA A 490 -14.15 7.06 -21.31
CA ALA A 490 -13.32 7.76 -22.28
C ALA A 490 -12.34 6.82 -23.01
N LEU A 491 -11.85 5.77 -22.38
CA LEU A 491 -10.91 4.83 -22.98
C LEU A 491 -11.62 3.72 -23.80
N SER A 492 -12.83 3.31 -23.39
CA SER A 492 -13.50 2.10 -23.92
C SER A 492 -14.64 2.37 -24.91
N LYS A 493 -15.04 3.61 -25.12
CA LYS A 493 -16.07 4.00 -26.10
C LYS A 493 -15.43 4.58 -27.37
N ASP A 494 -16.25 4.86 -28.37
CA ASP A 494 -15.80 5.50 -29.62
C ASP A 494 -15.15 6.88 -29.36
N GLU A 495 -14.35 7.34 -30.31
CA GLU A 495 -13.55 8.56 -30.19
C GLU A 495 -14.39 9.81 -29.87
N GLN A 496 -15.60 9.93 -30.46
CA GLN A 496 -16.48 11.07 -30.22
C GLN A 496 -17.02 11.07 -28.79
N ALA A 497 -17.49 9.91 -28.31
CA ALA A 497 -17.95 9.73 -26.94
C ALA A 497 -16.80 9.93 -25.95
N ALA A 498 -15.61 9.42 -26.27
CA ALA A 498 -14.41 9.58 -25.48
C ALA A 498 -14.04 11.06 -25.29
N ALA A 499 -13.99 11.83 -26.37
CA ALA A 499 -13.66 13.27 -26.34
C ALA A 499 -14.71 14.06 -25.53
N ASN A 500 -15.99 13.78 -25.74
CA ASN A 500 -17.08 14.46 -25.04
C ASN A 500 -17.08 14.12 -23.54
N MET A 501 -16.89 12.86 -23.18
CA MET A 501 -16.82 12.43 -21.77
C MET A 501 -15.57 13.00 -21.08
N ALA A 502 -14.40 12.92 -21.71
CA ALA A 502 -13.17 13.48 -21.17
C ALA A 502 -13.34 14.97 -20.87
N ARG A 503 -13.94 15.71 -21.81
CA ARG A 503 -14.22 17.13 -21.64
C ARG A 503 -15.18 17.41 -20.48
N LEU A 504 -16.34 16.75 -20.46
CA LEU A 504 -17.34 16.94 -19.41
C LEU A 504 -16.80 16.55 -18.03
N SER A 505 -16.17 15.38 -17.92
CA SER A 505 -15.66 14.90 -16.64
C SER A 505 -14.62 15.83 -16.02
N VAL A 506 -13.76 16.42 -16.82
CA VAL A 506 -12.75 17.39 -16.34
C VAL A 506 -13.42 18.69 -15.87
N GLU A 507 -14.29 19.30 -16.68
CA GLU A 507 -14.92 20.57 -16.30
C GLU A 507 -15.83 20.42 -15.07
N TYR A 508 -16.57 19.32 -14.97
CA TYR A 508 -17.43 19.05 -13.80
C TYR A 508 -16.62 18.65 -12.56
N THR A 509 -15.50 17.93 -12.71
CA THR A 509 -14.58 17.65 -11.60
C THR A 509 -14.03 18.96 -11.03
N GLU A 510 -13.60 19.88 -11.88
CA GLU A 510 -13.12 21.21 -11.45
C GLU A 510 -14.20 21.99 -10.70
N LYS A 511 -15.41 22.07 -11.26
CA LYS A 511 -16.54 22.70 -10.56
C LYS A 511 -16.79 22.06 -9.18
N SER A 512 -16.61 20.74 -9.07
CA SER A 512 -16.85 20.02 -7.82
C SER A 512 -15.92 20.44 -6.69
N PHE A 513 -14.66 20.81 -6.95
CA PHE A 513 -13.73 21.26 -5.91
C PHE A 513 -14.22 22.52 -5.18
N TYR A 514 -14.88 23.41 -5.89
CA TYR A 514 -15.37 24.69 -5.37
C TYR A 514 -16.86 24.68 -5.00
N ALA A 515 -17.57 23.58 -5.25
CA ALA A 515 -18.98 23.44 -4.93
C ALA A 515 -19.22 23.34 -3.40
N PRO A 516 -20.38 23.79 -2.88
CA PRO A 516 -20.79 23.57 -1.49
C PRO A 516 -20.86 22.08 -1.14
N GLN A 517 -20.66 21.73 0.13
CA GLN A 517 -20.65 20.32 0.58
C GLN A 517 -21.95 19.56 0.29
N ASN A 518 -23.10 20.24 0.25
CA ASN A 518 -24.40 19.63 -0.02
C ASN A 518 -24.77 19.63 -1.52
N ASP A 519 -23.86 20.05 -2.41
CA ASP A 519 -24.10 20.06 -3.84
C ASP A 519 -24.02 18.64 -4.44
N ILE A 520 -24.85 18.37 -5.44
CA ILE A 520 -24.85 17.11 -6.20
C ILE A 520 -23.48 16.83 -6.84
N LEU A 521 -22.74 17.87 -7.23
CA LEU A 521 -21.38 17.79 -7.75
C LEU A 521 -20.39 17.11 -6.78
N LYS A 522 -20.62 17.21 -5.47
CA LYS A 522 -19.79 16.54 -4.46
C LYS A 522 -20.13 15.05 -4.28
N THR A 523 -21.35 14.67 -4.61
CA THR A 523 -21.84 13.30 -4.41
C THR A 523 -21.74 12.46 -5.68
N ASP A 524 -22.23 12.98 -6.82
CA ASP A 524 -22.25 12.29 -8.10
C ASP A 524 -22.17 13.26 -9.28
N ILE A 525 -21.00 13.29 -9.91
CA ILE A 525 -20.73 14.16 -11.06
C ILE A 525 -21.58 13.79 -12.28
N LEU A 526 -21.86 12.49 -12.52
CA LEU A 526 -22.66 12.07 -13.65
C LEU A 526 -24.12 12.56 -13.53
N GLN A 527 -24.68 12.47 -12.31
CA GLN A 527 -26.02 13.02 -12.06
C GLN A 527 -26.07 14.55 -12.27
N ALA A 528 -25.02 15.27 -11.85
CA ALA A 528 -24.92 16.70 -12.08
C ALA A 528 -24.89 17.04 -13.58
N MET A 529 -24.14 16.29 -14.39
CA MET A 529 -24.13 16.44 -15.84
C MET A 529 -25.52 16.20 -16.42
N MET A 530 -26.18 15.08 -16.09
CA MET A 530 -27.51 14.73 -16.58
C MET A 530 -28.56 15.81 -16.26
N LYS A 531 -28.49 16.37 -15.05
CA LYS A 531 -29.36 17.46 -14.63
C LYS A 531 -29.19 18.70 -15.51
N ASP A 532 -27.95 19.12 -15.77
CA ASP A 532 -27.66 20.30 -16.58
C ASP A 532 -28.08 20.08 -18.05
N TYR A 533 -28.01 18.85 -18.56
CA TYR A 533 -28.45 18.47 -19.89
C TYR A 533 -29.95 18.06 -19.97
N ASN A 534 -30.71 18.24 -18.89
CA ASN A 534 -32.14 17.90 -18.78
C ASN A 534 -32.43 16.44 -19.19
N GLN A 535 -31.55 15.51 -18.84
CA GLN A 535 -31.68 14.09 -19.12
C GLN A 535 -32.06 13.32 -17.84
N SER A 536 -33.07 12.47 -17.93
CA SER A 536 -33.53 11.61 -16.83
C SER A 536 -33.10 10.14 -16.98
N ASN A 537 -32.72 9.72 -18.19
CA ASN A 537 -32.26 8.37 -18.50
C ASN A 537 -30.77 8.38 -18.78
N VAL A 538 -30.00 7.62 -18.01
CA VAL A 538 -28.55 7.59 -18.10
C VAL A 538 -28.03 6.97 -19.38
N ASP A 539 -28.68 5.91 -19.89
CA ASP A 539 -28.26 5.23 -21.12
C ASP A 539 -28.45 6.14 -22.33
N LEU A 540 -29.57 6.89 -22.38
CA LEU A 540 -29.82 7.87 -23.43
C LEU A 540 -28.82 9.03 -23.37
N PHE A 541 -28.48 9.50 -22.17
CA PHE A 541 -27.45 10.54 -22.02
C PHE A 541 -26.10 10.05 -22.52
N LEU A 542 -25.64 8.89 -22.06
CA LEU A 542 -24.36 8.32 -22.45
C LEU A 542 -24.30 8.01 -23.94
N ALA A 543 -25.37 7.47 -24.54
CA ALA A 543 -25.47 7.25 -25.98
C ALA A 543 -25.47 8.55 -26.80
N SER A 544 -25.94 9.64 -26.21
CA SER A 544 -25.91 10.96 -26.89
C SER A 544 -24.49 11.49 -27.09
N LEU A 545 -23.53 11.08 -26.24
CA LEU A 545 -22.13 11.50 -26.33
C LEU A 545 -21.42 11.02 -27.60
N SER A 546 -21.88 9.94 -28.22
CA SER A 546 -21.36 9.46 -29.52
C SER A 546 -21.90 10.22 -30.72
N LYS A 547 -22.89 11.12 -30.52
CA LYS A 547 -23.49 11.83 -31.63
C LYS A 547 -22.62 13.00 -32.09
N PRO A 548 -22.41 13.20 -33.40
CA PRO A 548 -21.60 14.29 -33.92
C PRO A 548 -22.17 15.70 -33.62
N ASP A 549 -23.47 15.80 -33.39
CA ASP A 549 -24.19 17.02 -33.06
C ASP A 549 -24.31 17.31 -31.55
N PHE A 550 -23.73 16.45 -30.70
CA PHE A 550 -23.72 16.71 -29.26
C PHE A 550 -22.96 17.98 -28.92
N LYS A 551 -23.63 18.91 -28.26
CA LYS A 551 -23.06 20.19 -27.86
C LYS A 551 -22.69 20.20 -26.40
N ILE A 552 -21.47 20.61 -26.10
CA ILE A 552 -20.98 20.83 -24.73
C ILE A 552 -21.21 22.30 -24.38
N ASP A 553 -22.19 22.56 -23.52
CA ASP A 553 -22.55 23.94 -23.11
C ASP A 553 -21.53 24.51 -22.09
N THR A 554 -20.77 23.68 -21.41
CA THR A 554 -19.74 24.09 -20.48
C THR A 554 -18.52 24.63 -21.23
N PRO A 555 -18.04 25.87 -20.94
CA PRO A 555 -16.86 26.44 -21.59
C PRO A 555 -15.62 25.56 -21.34
N LYS A 556 -14.75 25.48 -22.35
CA LYS A 556 -13.44 24.85 -22.20
C LYS A 556 -12.53 25.77 -21.37
N THR A 557 -12.04 25.27 -20.23
CA THR A 557 -11.15 26.03 -19.34
C THR A 557 -9.70 25.61 -19.44
N ARG A 558 -9.43 24.37 -19.94
CA ARG A 558 -8.10 23.75 -19.97
C ARG A 558 -7.96 22.73 -21.08
N ASP A 559 -6.73 22.32 -21.37
CA ASP A 559 -6.45 21.25 -22.30
C ASP A 559 -6.50 19.89 -21.62
N ILE A 560 -6.80 18.86 -22.42
CA ILE A 560 -6.97 17.48 -21.93
C ILE A 560 -6.15 16.57 -22.84
N TYR A 561 -5.29 15.77 -22.21
CA TYR A 561 -4.43 14.81 -22.86
C TYR A 561 -4.86 13.40 -22.47
N LEU A 562 -4.64 12.43 -23.34
CA LEU A 562 -4.85 11.01 -23.04
C LEU A 562 -3.49 10.33 -22.86
N TYR A 563 -3.31 9.59 -21.75
CA TYR A 563 -2.16 8.72 -21.58
C TYR A 563 -2.60 7.26 -21.61
N MET A 564 -2.23 6.57 -22.69
CA MET A 564 -2.65 5.22 -23.04
C MET A 564 -1.43 4.34 -23.27
N PRO A 565 -0.75 3.88 -22.19
CA PRO A 565 0.43 3.02 -22.36
C PRO A 565 0.04 1.64 -22.90
N ALA A 566 0.87 1.09 -23.81
CA ALA A 566 0.62 -0.23 -24.41
C ALA A 566 0.42 -1.33 -23.35
N ARG A 567 1.10 -1.27 -22.20
CA ARG A 567 0.94 -2.23 -21.09
C ARG A 567 -0.46 -2.19 -20.43
N MET A 568 -1.25 -1.12 -20.63
CA MET A 568 -2.65 -1.07 -20.17
C MET A 568 -3.48 -2.17 -20.84
N SER A 569 -3.10 -2.68 -22.02
CA SER A 569 -3.76 -3.80 -22.68
C SER A 569 -3.88 -5.03 -21.79
N LEU A 570 -2.92 -5.26 -20.87
CA LEU A 570 -2.95 -6.40 -19.94
C LEU A 570 -4.10 -6.33 -18.93
N ILE A 571 -4.63 -5.14 -18.67
CA ILE A 571 -5.72 -4.88 -17.71
C ILE A 571 -6.95 -4.23 -18.38
N PHE A 572 -6.94 -4.05 -19.71
CA PHE A 572 -7.94 -3.24 -20.37
C PHE A 572 -9.37 -3.82 -20.27
N SER A 573 -9.52 -5.14 -20.19
CA SER A 573 -10.81 -5.78 -19.88
C SER A 573 -11.37 -5.32 -18.54
N THR A 574 -10.52 -5.21 -17.51
CA THR A 574 -10.90 -4.67 -16.21
C THR A 574 -11.23 -3.18 -16.31
N VAL A 575 -10.43 -2.39 -17.01
CA VAL A 575 -10.70 -0.96 -17.24
C VAL A 575 -12.08 -0.78 -17.88
N ALA A 576 -12.38 -1.50 -18.96
CA ALA A 576 -13.65 -1.42 -19.69
C ALA A 576 -14.85 -1.80 -18.82
N SER A 577 -14.72 -2.77 -17.92
CA SER A 577 -15.82 -3.23 -17.06
C SER A 577 -16.49 -2.10 -16.27
N PHE A 578 -15.76 -1.06 -15.90
CA PHE A 578 -16.31 0.09 -15.15
C PHE A 578 -17.30 0.92 -15.94
N SER A 579 -17.24 0.92 -17.28
CA SER A 579 -18.16 1.66 -18.16
C SER A 579 -19.16 0.79 -18.93
N PHE A 580 -19.04 -0.55 -18.85
CA PHE A 580 -19.98 -1.51 -19.42
C PHE A 580 -20.98 -2.04 -18.38
N ILE A 581 -21.03 -1.43 -17.22
CA ILE A 581 -22.02 -1.71 -16.19
C ILE A 581 -23.32 -0.95 -16.46
N ASN A 582 -24.44 -1.61 -16.20
CA ASN A 582 -25.73 -0.93 -16.13
C ASN A 582 -25.80 -0.18 -14.79
N LEU A 583 -25.88 1.13 -14.85
CA LEU A 583 -25.82 2.00 -13.67
C LEU A 583 -27.08 1.95 -12.79
N ASP A 584 -28.19 1.42 -13.32
CA ASP A 584 -29.44 1.25 -12.55
C ASP A 584 -29.45 -0.08 -11.77
N THR A 585 -28.77 -1.12 -12.31
CA THR A 585 -28.80 -2.47 -11.74
C THR A 585 -27.47 -2.92 -11.13
N GLY A 586 -26.37 -2.25 -11.45
CA GLY A 586 -25.03 -2.64 -11.01
C GLY A 586 -24.46 -3.90 -11.68
N VAL A 587 -25.09 -4.38 -12.76
CA VAL A 587 -24.70 -5.59 -13.46
C VAL A 587 -24.00 -5.25 -14.79
N LEU A 588 -23.03 -6.07 -15.22
CA LEU A 588 -22.43 -5.97 -16.55
C LEU A 588 -23.52 -6.30 -17.60
N ASP A 589 -24.04 -5.29 -18.27
CA ASP A 589 -25.22 -5.37 -19.11
C ASP A 589 -24.89 -5.81 -20.55
N LYS A 590 -23.71 -5.48 -21.04
CA LYS A 590 -23.28 -5.82 -22.41
C LYS A 590 -21.98 -6.61 -22.35
N PRO A 591 -21.97 -7.88 -22.74
CA PRO A 591 -20.73 -8.62 -22.85
C PRO A 591 -19.83 -7.97 -23.91
N PHE A 592 -18.58 -7.80 -23.56
CA PHE A 592 -17.51 -7.40 -24.49
C PHE A 592 -16.35 -8.39 -24.37
N THR A 593 -15.53 -8.45 -25.39
CA THR A 593 -14.36 -9.32 -25.42
C THR A 593 -13.11 -8.48 -25.66
N PHE A 594 -12.20 -8.53 -24.71
CA PHE A 594 -10.83 -8.04 -24.87
C PHE A 594 -9.92 -8.95 -24.04
N SER A 595 -9.03 -9.67 -24.71
CA SER A 595 -8.15 -10.64 -24.03
C SER A 595 -6.78 -10.65 -24.66
N THR A 596 -5.77 -10.54 -23.82
CA THR A 596 -4.34 -10.66 -24.20
C THR A 596 -3.88 -12.10 -24.00
N ALA A 597 -3.01 -12.58 -24.88
CA ALA A 597 -2.44 -13.92 -24.79
C ALA A 597 -1.05 -14.02 -25.44
N TYR A 598 -0.33 -15.06 -25.08
CA TYR A 598 0.89 -15.49 -25.76
C TYR A 598 0.81 -16.97 -26.15
N PRO A 599 1.52 -17.42 -27.18
CA PRO A 599 1.46 -18.79 -27.62
C PRO A 599 2.17 -19.70 -26.61
N LEU A 600 1.51 -20.81 -26.26
CA LEU A 600 2.07 -21.87 -25.42
C LEU A 600 2.64 -23.00 -26.27
N ASP A 601 1.94 -23.38 -27.35
CA ASP A 601 2.29 -24.51 -28.21
C ASP A 601 1.71 -24.31 -29.60
N VAL A 602 2.31 -24.96 -30.60
CA VAL A 602 1.83 -24.99 -32.00
C VAL A 602 1.78 -26.44 -32.44
N LYS A 603 0.59 -26.97 -32.72
CA LYS A 603 0.36 -28.36 -33.13
C LYS A 603 -0.73 -28.45 -34.19
N ASN A 604 -0.48 -29.29 -35.22
CA ASN A 604 -1.48 -29.64 -36.24
C ASN A 604 -2.13 -28.44 -36.97
N GLY A 605 -1.39 -27.34 -37.17
CA GLY A 605 -1.96 -26.11 -37.74
C GLY A 605 -2.85 -25.31 -36.79
N GLU A 606 -2.66 -25.48 -35.48
CA GLU A 606 -3.36 -24.71 -34.43
C GLU A 606 -2.36 -24.13 -33.45
N ILE A 607 -2.59 -22.89 -33.01
CA ILE A 607 -1.79 -22.17 -32.02
C ILE A 607 -2.58 -22.12 -30.70
N TYR A 608 -2.05 -22.77 -29.68
CA TYR A 608 -2.64 -22.81 -28.34
C TYR A 608 -2.17 -21.59 -27.52
N LEU A 609 -3.09 -20.75 -27.11
CA LEU A 609 -2.81 -19.51 -26.40
C LEU A 609 -2.95 -19.68 -24.89
N SER A 610 -2.26 -18.82 -24.13
CA SER A 610 -2.21 -18.82 -22.68
C SER A 610 -3.57 -18.55 -21.99
N ASN A 611 -4.52 -17.95 -22.67
CA ASN A 611 -5.89 -17.69 -22.21
C ASN A 611 -6.86 -18.84 -22.55
N GLY A 612 -6.37 -19.99 -23.03
CA GLY A 612 -7.17 -21.16 -23.38
C GLY A 612 -7.85 -21.09 -24.75
N VAL A 613 -7.59 -20.03 -25.51
CA VAL A 613 -8.05 -19.93 -26.91
C VAL A 613 -7.13 -20.74 -27.83
N VAL A 614 -7.71 -21.39 -28.82
CA VAL A 614 -6.94 -22.09 -29.88
C VAL A 614 -7.18 -21.34 -31.19
N LEU A 615 -6.11 -20.77 -31.73
CA LEU A 615 -6.14 -19.99 -32.96
C LEU A 615 -5.71 -20.84 -34.15
N SER A 616 -6.40 -20.76 -35.30
CA SER A 616 -5.96 -21.39 -36.55
C SER A 616 -4.66 -20.74 -37.04
N ASP A 617 -3.79 -21.51 -37.70
CA ASP A 617 -2.47 -21.03 -38.21
C ASP A 617 -2.61 -19.96 -39.30
N ASP A 618 -3.73 -19.97 -40.03
CA ASP A 618 -4.07 -18.95 -41.02
C ASP A 618 -4.80 -17.73 -40.40
N PHE A 619 -4.99 -17.72 -39.08
CA PHE A 619 -5.66 -16.68 -38.28
C PHE A 619 -7.12 -16.38 -38.70
N ARG A 620 -7.77 -17.23 -39.48
CA ARG A 620 -9.16 -16.98 -39.97
C ARG A 620 -10.20 -17.27 -38.92
N SER A 621 -9.88 -18.12 -37.98
CA SER A 621 -10.79 -18.50 -36.89
C SER A 621 -10.06 -18.81 -35.60
N PHE A 622 -10.78 -18.77 -34.50
CA PHE A 622 -10.31 -19.25 -33.21
C PHE A 622 -11.41 -20.03 -32.49
N LYS A 623 -10.99 -20.89 -31.56
CA LYS A 623 -11.88 -21.68 -30.72
C LYS A 623 -11.87 -21.21 -29.29
N ILE A 624 -13.04 -21.07 -28.69
CA ILE A 624 -13.24 -20.90 -27.24
C ILE A 624 -14.08 -22.07 -26.76
N GLY A 625 -13.50 -23.05 -26.08
CA GLY A 625 -14.13 -24.32 -25.83
C GLY A 625 -14.48 -25.02 -27.15
N ASP A 626 -15.76 -25.41 -27.32
CA ASP A 626 -16.23 -26.08 -28.55
C ASP A 626 -16.69 -25.10 -29.64
N ASN A 627 -16.75 -23.81 -29.37
CA ASN A 627 -17.27 -22.82 -30.31
C ASN A 627 -16.13 -22.30 -31.23
N VAL A 628 -16.36 -22.38 -32.55
CA VAL A 628 -15.49 -21.78 -33.55
C VAL A 628 -16.03 -20.43 -33.95
N VAL A 629 -15.16 -19.42 -33.87
CA VAL A 629 -15.49 -18.01 -34.14
C VAL A 629 -14.62 -17.52 -35.31
N SER A 630 -15.29 -16.90 -36.31
CA SER A 630 -14.59 -16.27 -37.44
C SER A 630 -14.01 -14.92 -37.09
N VAL A 631 -12.88 -14.59 -37.74
CA VAL A 631 -12.12 -13.34 -37.55
C VAL A 631 -12.47 -12.36 -38.68
N ASN A 632 -12.77 -11.10 -38.32
CA ASN A 632 -13.03 -10.04 -39.30
C ASN A 632 -11.72 -9.59 -39.98
N SER A 633 -10.76 -9.24 -39.19
CA SER A 633 -9.45 -8.75 -39.67
C SER A 633 -8.35 -9.08 -38.68
N ILE A 634 -7.13 -9.20 -39.22
CA ILE A 634 -5.90 -9.24 -38.44
C ILE A 634 -5.19 -7.88 -38.56
N VAL A 635 -4.75 -7.35 -37.45
CA VAL A 635 -3.86 -6.21 -37.40
C VAL A 635 -2.48 -6.68 -36.96
N GLU A 636 -1.56 -6.79 -37.89
CA GLU A 636 -0.16 -7.11 -37.59
C GLU A 636 0.55 -5.82 -37.20
N ILE A 637 1.06 -5.75 -35.97
CA ILE A 637 1.83 -4.62 -35.47
C ILE A 637 3.32 -4.99 -35.52
N ASN A 638 4.04 -4.40 -36.45
CA ASN A 638 5.47 -4.65 -36.66
C ASN A 638 6.33 -3.87 -35.65
N SER A 639 5.94 -2.63 -35.32
CA SER A 639 6.60 -1.82 -34.32
C SER A 639 5.61 -0.83 -33.71
N ILE A 640 5.38 -0.95 -32.40
CA ILE A 640 4.56 0.01 -31.64
C ILE A 640 5.23 1.39 -31.62
N LYS A 641 6.57 1.43 -31.49
CA LYS A 641 7.31 2.68 -31.42
C LYS A 641 7.26 3.51 -32.70
N GLN A 642 7.16 2.84 -33.84
CA GLN A 642 7.15 3.49 -35.17
C GLN A 642 5.74 3.64 -35.72
N GLY A 643 4.72 3.08 -35.05
CA GLY A 643 3.34 3.07 -35.54
C GLY A 643 3.17 2.21 -36.81
N GLU A 644 4.05 1.22 -37.02
CA GLU A 644 3.99 0.36 -38.21
C GLU A 644 3.04 -0.80 -38.00
N TYR A 645 1.94 -0.79 -38.72
CA TYR A 645 0.95 -1.87 -38.72
C TYR A 645 0.44 -2.20 -40.10
N LYS A 646 -0.12 -3.40 -40.25
CA LYS A 646 -0.77 -3.87 -41.47
C LYS A 646 -2.10 -4.50 -41.12
N ILE A 647 -3.18 -4.04 -41.75
CA ILE A 647 -4.52 -4.64 -41.61
C ILE A 647 -4.75 -5.60 -42.77
N THR A 648 -5.12 -6.85 -42.47
CA THR A 648 -5.49 -7.86 -43.43
C THR A 648 -6.94 -8.27 -43.18
N PRO A 649 -7.91 -7.83 -44.01
CA PRO A 649 -9.30 -8.22 -43.90
C PRO A 649 -9.49 -9.70 -44.25
N ILE A 650 -10.39 -10.40 -43.56
CA ILE A 650 -10.69 -11.84 -43.73
C ILE A 650 -12.18 -12.06 -44.02
N ASP A 651 -13.08 -11.66 -43.10
CA ASP A 651 -14.51 -11.83 -43.21
C ASP A 651 -15.26 -10.61 -42.64
N ASP A 652 -15.76 -9.75 -43.51
CA ASP A 652 -16.46 -8.52 -43.17
C ASP A 652 -17.70 -8.71 -42.27
N LYS A 653 -18.24 -9.93 -42.24
CA LYS A 653 -19.43 -10.28 -41.42
C LYS A 653 -19.04 -10.69 -39.98
N ALA A 654 -17.80 -11.09 -39.79
CA ALA A 654 -17.33 -11.50 -38.47
C ALA A 654 -17.20 -10.31 -37.50
N GLN A 655 -17.36 -10.57 -36.21
CA GLN A 655 -17.43 -9.55 -35.18
C GLN A 655 -16.11 -9.46 -34.35
N PHE A 656 -15.13 -10.32 -34.62
CA PHE A 656 -13.90 -10.41 -33.84
C PHE A 656 -12.67 -9.98 -34.65
N TYR A 657 -11.74 -9.35 -33.95
CA TYR A 657 -10.47 -8.84 -34.48
C TYR A 657 -9.31 -9.43 -33.70
N ILE A 658 -8.20 -9.62 -34.36
CA ILE A 658 -6.96 -10.10 -33.77
C ILE A 658 -5.86 -9.09 -34.01
N PHE A 659 -5.21 -8.61 -32.95
CA PHE A 659 -3.93 -7.93 -33.04
C PHE A 659 -2.80 -8.93 -32.80
N TYR A 660 -1.88 -8.97 -33.72
CA TYR A 660 -0.66 -9.78 -33.66
C TYR A 660 0.55 -8.87 -33.50
N LEU A 661 1.14 -8.87 -32.30
CA LEU A 661 2.28 -8.04 -31.95
C LEU A 661 3.57 -8.77 -32.31
N LYS A 662 4.24 -8.37 -33.40
CA LYS A 662 5.52 -8.94 -33.83
C LYS A 662 6.69 -8.43 -32.98
N ASP A 663 6.61 -7.17 -32.51
CA ASP A 663 7.54 -6.59 -31.56
C ASP A 663 7.03 -6.89 -30.14
N SER A 664 7.82 -7.64 -29.36
CA SER A 664 7.47 -8.09 -28.00
C SER A 664 7.50 -6.94 -26.95
N ALA A 665 7.08 -5.74 -27.32
CA ALA A 665 7.09 -4.58 -26.46
C ALA A 665 6.17 -4.69 -25.23
N ILE A 666 5.21 -5.63 -25.26
CA ILE A 666 4.30 -5.91 -24.14
C ILE A 666 4.62 -7.29 -23.60
N PRO A 667 5.15 -7.43 -22.38
CA PRO A 667 5.39 -8.72 -21.77
C PRO A 667 4.10 -9.57 -21.72
N TYR A 668 4.22 -10.85 -22.08
CA TYR A 668 3.10 -11.81 -22.02
C TYR A 668 1.89 -11.50 -22.92
N ALA A 669 1.99 -10.57 -23.88
CA ALA A 669 0.96 -10.25 -24.83
C ALA A 669 1.52 -10.25 -26.25
N GLN A 670 1.34 -11.35 -26.99
CA GLN A 670 1.68 -11.43 -28.42
C GLN A 670 0.41 -11.34 -29.28
N PHE A 671 -0.72 -11.76 -28.75
CA PHE A 671 -2.03 -11.67 -29.37
C PHE A 671 -2.99 -10.87 -28.48
N ILE A 672 -3.81 -10.03 -29.11
CA ILE A 672 -4.95 -9.40 -28.47
C ILE A 672 -6.20 -9.75 -29.28
N LEU A 673 -7.13 -10.46 -28.66
CA LEU A 673 -8.40 -10.82 -29.25
C LEU A 673 -9.48 -9.89 -28.72
N MET A 674 -10.29 -9.32 -29.61
CA MET A 674 -11.32 -8.37 -29.24
C MET A 674 -12.52 -8.44 -30.15
N ASP A 675 -13.70 -8.07 -29.63
CA ASP A 675 -14.89 -7.87 -30.43
C ASP A 675 -14.89 -6.49 -31.10
N LYS A 676 -15.88 -6.26 -31.98
CA LYS A 676 -16.04 -5.01 -32.72
C LYS A 676 -16.22 -3.79 -31.81
N THR A 677 -16.81 -3.96 -30.64
CA THR A 677 -17.02 -2.86 -29.70
C THR A 677 -15.70 -2.40 -29.14
N MET A 678 -14.86 -3.33 -28.72
CA MET A 678 -13.51 -3.03 -28.21
C MET A 678 -12.59 -2.56 -29.31
N PHE A 679 -12.69 -3.12 -30.53
CA PHE A 679 -11.93 -2.66 -31.68
C PHE A 679 -12.17 -1.17 -31.97
N ASN A 680 -13.42 -0.70 -31.87
CA ASN A 680 -13.77 0.70 -32.08
C ASN A 680 -13.56 1.62 -30.87
N SER A 681 -12.98 1.11 -29.77
CA SER A 681 -12.69 1.93 -28.61
C SER A 681 -11.57 2.93 -28.86
N ALA A 682 -11.62 4.08 -28.20
CA ALA A 682 -10.57 5.10 -28.31
C ALA A 682 -9.19 4.55 -27.97
N TYR A 683 -9.09 3.67 -26.96
CA TYR A 683 -7.82 3.02 -26.59
C TYR A 683 -7.19 2.21 -27.73
N VAL A 684 -8.03 1.55 -28.55
CA VAL A 684 -7.54 0.70 -29.64
C VAL A 684 -7.30 1.50 -30.92
N GLN A 685 -8.14 2.52 -31.20
CA GLN A 685 -8.07 3.28 -32.45
C GLN A 685 -7.00 4.37 -32.42
N MET A 686 -6.67 4.94 -31.25
CA MET A 686 -5.63 5.95 -31.07
C MET A 686 -4.26 5.35 -30.77
#